data_8dcc72ef727ae2c47a6568c56d296602
#
_entry.id   8dcc72ef727ae2c47a6568c56d296602
#
_cell.length_a   1.000
_cell.length_b   1.000
_cell.length_c   1.000
_cell.angle_alpha   90.00
_cell.angle_beta   90.00
_cell.angle_gamma   90.00
#
_symmetry.space_group_name_H-M   'P 1'
#
loop_
_entity.id
_entity.type
_entity.pdbx_description
1 polymer ?
#
loop_
_entity_poly.entity_id
_entity_poly.type
_entity_poly.pdbx_seq_one_letter_code
_entity_poly.pdbx_strand_id
1 'polypeptide(L)'
;MILLLLTGKTSTRQGTRFLHTASSSSSDIPATPTHLNHLLNAVSLTKNLKHAAQIHAQIITNSFSSLPFLFNNLLNLYSKCGQVGRTLQLFSSTRDECKNIVSWTSLMTQLSRSGRPFQALSVFNQMRLTGIFPNQFTFSAVLTACADIGVVFHGEEIHCLVTKHGFNSDVFVGSAMVDVYAKCLYMGSAAKVFAEMPERNLVTWNAMIVGFLQNKCYDRASLAIREVLREGSVMPDQVSFSSALSACANMGGLEFGRQLHGAVVKHNLIDLAYVKNSLMDVYTKCGSSGDAFKLFRVCSERDVVTWNVMMMGCVHIDSFEEACSYFKSMMIEGVLPDEASFSTVLHVCSNLSTLILGASVHDQIIKRGFEKNNCVRGSLITMYTKCGSLDDAHKVFKDIEDPNVVCWSAMIAAFQQHGCADLVVESFEKMVGKGIKPDYITLVSVLSACSHTGQVERGFEYFNSMTESCGIIPGSEHYACMVDLLGRAGRLHEAKRFIESMPIEPDSSVWGAILGASRNSGNLEMGRQAAEKLFELEPSNSGSYILLANMYSRAGMLKEADEIRRLMGMNRVRKETGCSWIDVKDRTFVFTSHDRSHSMSQDIYKMLAKMEELIKKKGYVAEIEFAVNSIGEHKERNLWHHSERLALAFALLTLPKGAPIRIKKNLRTCGDCHIVMKFASEIFERVIIVRDVNRFHRFANGICSCGDYW
;
A
#
# COMPACT_ATOMS: atom_id res chain seq x y z
N MET A 1 32.61 4.55 -36.88
CA MET A 1 32.59 5.28 -35.58
C MET A 1 31.35 4.92 -34.76
N ILE A 2 30.84 3.66 -34.89
CA ILE A 2 29.65 3.14 -34.17
C ILE A 2 29.97 1.92 -33.27
N LEU A 3 31.27 1.53 -33.19
CA LEU A 3 31.68 0.30 -32.47
C LEU A 3 32.41 0.56 -31.14
N LEU A 4 32.37 1.75 -30.59
CA LEU A 4 33.14 2.15 -29.36
C LEU A 4 32.25 2.53 -28.15
N LEU A 5 30.96 2.21 -28.17
CA LEU A 5 30.01 2.51 -27.07
C LEU A 5 29.54 1.29 -26.27
N LEU A 6 30.14 0.13 -26.46
CA LEU A 6 29.72 -1.14 -25.82
C LEU A 6 30.68 -1.71 -24.77
N THR A 7 31.68 -0.96 -24.30
CA THR A 7 32.51 -1.42 -23.18
C THR A 7 32.69 -0.32 -22.12
N GLY A 8 31.73 -0.24 -21.23
CA GLY A 8 31.73 0.71 -20.08
C GLY A 8 32.83 0.48 -19.02
N LYS A 9 33.92 -0.23 -19.36
CA LYS A 9 35.05 -0.49 -18.44
C LYS A 9 36.37 0.14 -18.85
N THR A 10 36.49 0.74 -20.02
CA THR A 10 37.75 1.33 -20.48
C THR A 10 37.87 2.85 -20.23
N SER A 11 36.76 3.55 -19.98
CA SER A 11 36.78 5.02 -19.79
C SER A 11 37.34 5.44 -18.41
N THR A 12 37.17 4.63 -17.37
CA THR A 12 37.70 4.95 -16.01
C THR A 12 39.21 4.78 -15.89
N ARG A 13 39.83 3.87 -16.65
CA ARG A 13 41.30 3.69 -16.64
C ARG A 13 42.06 4.76 -17.43
N GLN A 14 41.50 5.32 -18.48
CA GLN A 14 42.11 6.43 -19.20
C GLN A 14 41.97 7.75 -18.42
N GLY A 15 40.83 8.01 -17.77
CA GLY A 15 40.65 9.19 -16.90
C GLY A 15 41.59 9.17 -15.69
N THR A 16 41.83 8.02 -15.08
CA THR A 16 42.78 7.87 -13.96
C THR A 16 44.24 7.96 -14.41
N ARG A 17 44.58 7.51 -15.61
CA ARG A 17 45.94 7.66 -16.17
C ARG A 17 46.27 9.12 -16.47
N PHE A 18 45.33 9.92 -17.00
CA PHE A 18 45.52 11.36 -17.22
C PHE A 18 45.65 12.13 -15.89
N LEU A 19 44.93 11.74 -14.84
CA LEU A 19 45.05 12.37 -13.51
C LEU A 19 46.35 11.99 -12.79
N HIS A 20 46.92 10.82 -13.00
CA HIS A 20 48.20 10.41 -12.44
C HIS A 20 49.39 11.09 -13.15
N THR A 21 49.29 11.34 -14.45
CA THR A 21 50.32 12.11 -15.18
C THR A 21 50.26 13.61 -14.88
N ALA A 22 49.06 14.12 -14.50
CA ALA A 22 48.94 15.52 -14.08
C ALA A 22 49.40 15.82 -12.66
N SER A 23 49.50 14.76 -11.79
CA SER A 23 50.00 14.90 -10.41
C SER A 23 51.50 14.66 -10.25
N SER A 24 52.19 14.18 -11.28
CA SER A 24 53.63 13.84 -11.24
C SER A 24 54.53 14.75 -12.08
N SER A 25 53.96 15.72 -12.83
CA SER A 25 54.76 16.74 -13.51
C SER A 25 54.63 18.08 -12.79
N SER A 26 55.61 18.37 -11.96
CA SER A 26 55.85 19.65 -11.31
C SER A 26 56.03 20.81 -12.31
N SER A 27 55.39 21.96 -12.01
CA SER A 27 55.95 23.29 -12.14
C SER A 27 56.44 23.80 -13.50
N ASP A 28 55.67 23.85 -14.60
CA ASP A 28 56.02 24.84 -15.61
C ASP A 28 55.10 24.92 -16.86
N ILE A 29 53.92 24.32 -16.79
CA ILE A 29 52.90 24.61 -17.81
C ILE A 29 52.01 25.73 -17.25
N PRO A 30 52.02 26.95 -17.82
CA PRO A 30 51.12 28.01 -17.34
C PRO A 30 49.67 27.50 -17.49
N ALA A 31 48.90 27.59 -16.41
CA ALA A 31 47.49 27.16 -16.36
C ALA A 31 46.68 28.02 -17.34
N THR A 32 46.57 27.57 -18.58
CA THR A 32 45.74 28.26 -19.58
C THR A 32 44.25 27.99 -19.33
N PRO A 33 43.35 28.92 -19.67
CA PRO A 33 41.92 28.73 -19.52
C PRO A 33 41.38 27.45 -20.21
N THR A 34 41.95 27.11 -21.39
CA THR A 34 41.62 25.92 -22.14
C THR A 34 42.04 24.64 -21.41
N HIS A 35 43.22 24.62 -20.80
CA HIS A 35 43.71 23.48 -20.02
C HIS A 35 42.85 23.24 -18.77
N LEU A 36 42.51 24.30 -18.02
CA LEU A 36 41.63 24.22 -16.87
C LEU A 36 40.22 23.72 -17.24
N ASN A 37 39.74 24.13 -18.43
CA ASN A 37 38.45 23.64 -18.94
C ASN A 37 38.47 22.13 -19.24
N HIS A 38 39.55 21.64 -19.83
CA HIS A 38 39.70 20.16 -20.05
C HIS A 38 39.76 19.40 -18.73
N LEU A 39 40.44 19.93 -17.70
CA LEU A 39 40.49 19.35 -16.37
C LEU A 39 39.11 19.34 -15.69
N LEU A 40 38.33 20.44 -15.77
CA LEU A 40 36.98 20.53 -15.25
C LEU A 40 36.08 19.45 -15.86
N ASN A 41 36.16 19.26 -17.18
CA ASN A 41 35.39 18.24 -17.88
C ASN A 41 35.81 16.83 -17.46
N ALA A 42 37.12 16.54 -17.34
CA ALA A 42 37.61 15.24 -16.88
C ALA A 42 37.18 14.94 -15.43
N VAL A 43 37.28 15.89 -14.52
CA VAL A 43 36.88 15.75 -13.11
C VAL A 43 35.37 15.66 -12.98
N SER A 44 34.59 16.23 -13.88
CA SER A 44 33.14 16.11 -13.89
C SER A 44 32.66 14.67 -14.14
N LEU A 45 33.45 13.84 -14.81
CA LEU A 45 33.17 12.40 -15.02
C LEU A 45 33.47 11.58 -13.78
N THR A 46 34.52 11.93 -13.01
CA THR A 46 34.95 11.23 -11.80
C THR A 46 34.24 11.69 -10.53
N LYS A 47 33.55 12.84 -10.59
CA LYS A 47 32.86 13.50 -9.45
C LYS A 47 33.77 13.72 -8.22
N ASN A 48 35.08 13.92 -8.42
CA ASN A 48 36.03 14.06 -7.32
C ASN A 48 36.06 15.50 -6.79
N LEU A 49 35.47 15.69 -5.62
CA LEU A 49 35.31 16.98 -4.96
C LEU A 49 36.64 17.64 -4.58
N LYS A 50 37.71 16.88 -4.21
CA LYS A 50 39.03 17.41 -3.87
C LYS A 50 39.67 18.01 -5.10
N HIS A 51 39.70 17.34 -6.23
CA HIS A 51 40.21 17.85 -7.48
C HIS A 51 39.38 19.04 -8.00
N ALA A 52 38.06 19.02 -7.82
CA ALA A 52 37.21 20.16 -8.15
C ALA A 52 37.62 21.44 -7.39
N ALA A 53 37.91 21.32 -6.08
CA ALA A 53 38.36 22.42 -5.25
C ALA A 53 39.76 22.93 -5.65
N GLN A 54 40.69 22.06 -6.04
CA GLN A 54 42.00 22.40 -6.51
C GLN A 54 41.95 23.21 -7.82
N ILE A 55 41.16 22.76 -8.80
CA ILE A 55 40.98 23.47 -10.07
C ILE A 55 40.29 24.82 -9.84
N HIS A 56 39.29 24.87 -8.94
CA HIS A 56 38.66 26.14 -8.57
C HIS A 56 39.65 27.13 -7.98
N ALA A 57 40.54 26.69 -7.08
CA ALA A 57 41.60 27.52 -6.53
C ALA A 57 42.53 28.05 -7.63
N GLN A 58 42.94 27.23 -8.62
CA GLN A 58 43.75 27.65 -9.76
C GLN A 58 43.03 28.68 -10.65
N ILE A 59 41.72 28.55 -10.84
CA ILE A 59 40.90 29.52 -11.58
C ILE A 59 40.93 30.89 -10.87
N ILE A 60 40.84 30.90 -9.54
CA ILE A 60 40.89 32.12 -8.74
C ILE A 60 42.29 32.75 -8.77
N THR A 61 43.33 31.97 -8.51
CA THR A 61 44.71 32.46 -8.43
C THR A 61 45.23 33.02 -9.76
N ASN A 62 44.77 32.47 -10.88
CA ASN A 62 45.12 32.96 -12.22
C ASN A 62 44.19 34.05 -12.75
N SER A 63 43.27 34.58 -11.92
CA SER A 63 42.29 35.61 -12.28
C SER A 63 41.36 35.26 -13.44
N PHE A 64 41.09 33.98 -13.66
CA PHE A 64 40.19 33.50 -14.72
C PHE A 64 38.73 33.40 -14.29
N SER A 65 38.38 33.87 -13.10
CA SER A 65 37.02 33.80 -12.55
C SER A 65 35.96 34.56 -13.36
N SER A 66 36.38 35.51 -14.17
CA SER A 66 35.53 36.34 -15.05
C SER A 66 35.18 35.66 -16.37
N LEU A 67 35.79 34.52 -16.70
CA LEU A 67 35.54 33.83 -17.97
C LEU A 67 34.27 32.99 -17.90
N PRO A 68 33.18 33.31 -18.66
CA PRO A 68 31.86 32.66 -18.51
C PRO A 68 31.90 31.15 -18.74
N PHE A 69 32.73 30.64 -19.65
CA PHE A 69 32.79 29.21 -19.94
C PHE A 69 33.42 28.39 -18.81
N LEU A 70 34.45 28.92 -18.12
CA LEU A 70 35.03 28.29 -16.93
C LEU A 70 34.05 28.35 -15.76
N PHE A 71 33.39 29.48 -15.59
CA PHE A 71 32.36 29.64 -14.58
C PHE A 71 31.22 28.63 -14.75
N ASN A 72 30.67 28.49 -15.97
CA ASN A 72 29.61 27.53 -16.26
C ASN A 72 30.03 26.08 -16.03
N ASN A 73 31.23 25.69 -16.43
CA ASN A 73 31.76 24.35 -16.22
C ASN A 73 32.03 24.06 -14.73
N LEU A 74 32.47 25.09 -13.97
CA LEU A 74 32.65 24.96 -12.52
C LEU A 74 31.31 24.82 -11.79
N LEU A 75 30.28 25.58 -12.17
CA LEU A 75 28.89 25.39 -11.68
C LEU A 75 28.41 23.98 -11.95
N ASN A 76 28.58 23.50 -13.19
CA ASN A 76 28.15 22.16 -13.59
C ASN A 76 28.92 21.07 -12.82
N LEU A 77 30.22 21.24 -12.57
CA LEU A 77 31.02 20.30 -11.79
C LEU A 77 30.53 20.20 -10.35
N TYR A 78 30.34 21.33 -9.64
CA TYR A 78 29.81 21.32 -8.27
C TYR A 78 28.40 20.77 -8.22
N SER A 79 27.59 21.05 -9.25
CA SER A 79 26.27 20.45 -9.45
C SER A 79 26.32 18.92 -9.49
N LYS A 80 27.16 18.35 -10.36
CA LYS A 80 27.37 16.91 -10.51
C LYS A 80 27.93 16.24 -9.25
N CYS A 81 28.66 16.99 -8.43
CA CYS A 81 29.17 16.56 -7.13
C CYS A 81 28.13 16.70 -5.99
N GLY A 82 26.91 17.15 -6.28
CA GLY A 82 25.85 17.32 -5.26
C GLY A 82 26.07 18.49 -4.29
N GLN A 83 26.97 19.42 -4.59
CA GLN A 83 27.36 20.54 -3.72
C GLN A 83 26.49 21.77 -3.96
N VAL A 84 25.18 21.68 -3.72
CA VAL A 84 24.22 22.79 -3.98
C VAL A 84 24.59 24.07 -3.25
N GLY A 85 25.00 23.98 -1.98
CA GLY A 85 25.41 25.16 -1.20
C GLY A 85 26.60 25.91 -1.83
N ARG A 86 27.62 25.18 -2.29
CA ARG A 86 28.78 25.77 -2.99
C ARG A 86 28.42 26.35 -4.34
N THR A 87 27.50 25.72 -5.07
CA THR A 87 27.02 26.25 -6.36
C THR A 87 26.27 27.55 -6.17
N LEU A 88 25.40 27.66 -5.18
CA LEU A 88 24.69 28.88 -4.84
C LEU A 88 25.66 29.98 -4.40
N GLN A 89 26.63 29.66 -3.54
CA GLN A 89 27.65 30.62 -3.10
C GLN A 89 28.49 31.13 -4.26
N LEU A 90 28.95 30.25 -5.15
CA LEU A 90 29.70 30.62 -6.34
C LEU A 90 28.86 31.52 -7.26
N PHE A 91 27.57 31.16 -7.47
CA PHE A 91 26.70 31.96 -8.31
C PHE A 91 26.41 33.35 -7.72
N SER A 92 26.18 33.45 -6.40
CA SER A 92 25.90 34.72 -5.74
C SER A 92 27.15 35.65 -5.64
N SER A 93 28.35 35.07 -5.51
CA SER A 93 29.59 35.83 -5.42
C SER A 93 30.14 36.35 -6.79
N THR A 94 29.61 35.79 -7.89
CA THR A 94 30.03 36.17 -9.23
C THR A 94 29.25 37.40 -9.73
N ARG A 95 29.92 38.34 -10.38
CA ARG A 95 29.31 39.57 -10.94
C ARG A 95 28.28 39.21 -12.02
N ASP A 96 27.21 39.99 -12.12
CA ASP A 96 26.11 39.69 -13.07
C ASP A 96 26.57 39.76 -14.54
N GLU A 97 27.55 40.56 -14.85
CA GLU A 97 28.18 40.66 -16.18
C GLU A 97 28.79 39.34 -16.67
N CYS A 98 29.21 38.49 -15.75
CA CYS A 98 29.78 37.17 -16.05
C CYS A 98 28.74 36.06 -16.16
N LYS A 99 27.48 36.33 -15.77
CA LYS A 99 26.37 35.39 -15.80
C LYS A 99 25.64 35.48 -17.14
N ASN A 100 25.61 34.41 -17.87
CA ASN A 100 24.86 34.30 -19.11
C ASN A 100 23.66 33.33 -18.96
N ILE A 101 22.86 33.18 -19.98
CA ILE A 101 21.69 32.30 -19.98
C ILE A 101 22.02 30.85 -19.59
N VAL A 102 23.21 30.35 -19.94
CA VAL A 102 23.69 29.02 -19.60
C VAL A 102 23.91 28.88 -18.10
N SER A 103 24.50 29.91 -17.46
CA SER A 103 24.71 29.92 -16.00
C SER A 103 23.40 29.82 -15.22
N TRP A 104 22.43 30.65 -15.62
CA TRP A 104 21.09 30.68 -15.01
C TRP A 104 20.35 29.36 -15.20
N THR A 105 20.32 28.83 -16.44
CA THR A 105 19.65 27.56 -16.77
C THR A 105 20.28 26.37 -16.04
N SER A 106 21.63 26.33 -15.95
CA SER A 106 22.34 25.29 -15.22
C SER A 106 22.02 25.32 -13.73
N LEU A 107 21.93 26.50 -13.11
CA LEU A 107 21.56 26.62 -11.70
C LEU A 107 20.10 26.18 -11.46
N MET A 108 19.16 26.61 -12.30
CA MET A 108 17.74 26.17 -12.19
C MET A 108 17.61 24.64 -12.29
N THR A 109 18.25 24.04 -13.30
CA THR A 109 18.25 22.58 -13.50
C THR A 109 18.82 21.84 -12.28
N GLN A 110 19.87 22.36 -11.68
CA GLN A 110 20.46 21.76 -10.49
C GLN A 110 19.52 21.86 -9.28
N LEU A 111 18.92 23.02 -9.06
CA LEU A 111 18.00 23.24 -7.94
C LEU A 111 16.80 22.28 -8.01
N SER A 112 16.18 22.12 -9.19
CA SER A 112 15.12 21.14 -9.41
C SER A 112 15.59 19.71 -9.07
N ARG A 113 16.71 19.27 -9.66
CA ARG A 113 17.26 17.92 -9.40
C ARG A 113 17.64 17.67 -7.94
N SER A 114 17.87 18.73 -7.18
CA SER A 114 18.22 18.65 -5.74
C SER A 114 17.01 18.77 -4.82
N GLY A 115 15.77 18.69 -5.36
CA GLY A 115 14.54 18.82 -4.58
C GLY A 115 14.26 20.21 -4.06
N ARG A 116 14.74 21.26 -4.75
CA ARG A 116 14.55 22.68 -4.39
C ARG A 116 13.84 23.47 -5.50
N PRO A 117 12.67 23.02 -5.97
CA PRO A 117 12.02 23.60 -7.15
C PRO A 117 11.54 25.04 -6.92
N PHE A 118 11.13 25.42 -5.71
CA PHE A 118 10.78 26.83 -5.40
C PHE A 118 11.96 27.77 -5.56
N GLN A 119 13.17 27.33 -5.21
CA GLN A 119 14.38 28.14 -5.42
C GLN A 119 14.70 28.26 -6.92
N ALA A 120 14.48 27.22 -7.72
CA ALA A 120 14.63 27.27 -9.16
C ALA A 120 13.67 28.30 -9.79
N LEU A 121 12.42 28.35 -9.37
CA LEU A 121 11.45 29.34 -9.81
C LEU A 121 11.86 30.78 -9.40
N SER A 122 12.38 30.97 -8.18
CA SER A 122 12.93 32.25 -7.72
C SER A 122 14.09 32.71 -8.59
N VAL A 123 15.02 31.81 -8.94
CA VAL A 123 16.17 32.06 -9.82
C VAL A 123 15.71 32.46 -11.23
N PHE A 124 14.66 31.84 -11.76
CA PHE A 124 14.06 32.23 -13.03
C PHE A 124 13.53 33.67 -13.00
N ASN A 125 12.84 34.07 -11.95
CA ASN A 125 12.33 35.41 -11.78
C ASN A 125 13.46 36.41 -11.66
N GLN A 126 14.53 36.09 -10.91
CA GLN A 126 15.75 36.94 -10.85
C GLN A 126 16.39 37.12 -12.21
N MET A 127 16.55 36.03 -12.99
CA MET A 127 17.09 36.11 -14.36
C MET A 127 16.30 37.10 -15.22
N ARG A 128 14.95 37.05 -15.16
CA ARG A 128 14.11 37.99 -15.92
C ARG A 128 14.33 39.46 -15.52
N LEU A 129 14.54 39.72 -14.23
CA LEU A 129 14.82 41.06 -13.72
C LEU A 129 16.17 41.61 -14.21
N THR A 130 17.16 40.76 -14.54
CA THR A 130 18.43 41.18 -15.14
C THR A 130 18.32 41.48 -16.65
N GLY A 131 17.14 41.30 -17.25
CA GLY A 131 16.93 41.56 -18.68
C GLY A 131 17.37 40.42 -19.61
N ILE A 132 17.78 39.27 -19.08
CA ILE A 132 18.19 38.12 -19.89
C ILE A 132 16.90 37.39 -20.35
N PHE A 133 16.74 37.26 -21.67
CA PHE A 133 15.57 36.57 -22.27
C PHE A 133 15.71 35.06 -22.17
N PRO A 134 14.65 34.33 -21.67
CA PRO A 134 14.60 32.86 -21.63
C PRO A 134 14.68 32.26 -23.03
N ASN A 135 15.37 31.13 -23.17
CA ASN A 135 15.33 30.28 -24.36
C ASN A 135 14.59 28.96 -24.07
N GLN A 136 14.49 28.06 -25.05
CA GLN A 136 13.83 26.79 -24.92
C GLN A 136 14.36 25.94 -23.75
N PHE A 137 15.65 25.94 -23.49
CA PHE A 137 16.25 25.19 -22.36
C PHE A 137 15.89 25.80 -21.01
N THR A 138 15.81 27.14 -20.96
CA THR A 138 15.40 27.85 -19.74
C THR A 138 13.94 27.56 -19.42
N PHE A 139 13.04 27.63 -20.43
CA PHE A 139 11.65 27.32 -20.25
C PHE A 139 11.45 25.83 -19.83
N SER A 140 12.16 24.90 -20.47
CA SER A 140 12.10 23.49 -20.10
C SER A 140 12.57 23.28 -18.65
N ALA A 141 13.66 23.95 -18.20
CA ALA A 141 14.16 23.82 -16.83
C ALA A 141 13.19 24.37 -15.77
N VAL A 142 12.57 25.54 -16.01
CA VAL A 142 11.61 26.12 -15.07
C VAL A 142 10.29 25.36 -15.06
N LEU A 143 9.83 24.86 -16.20
CA LEU A 143 8.64 23.99 -16.28
C LEU A 143 8.86 22.68 -15.50
N THR A 144 10.06 22.08 -15.61
CA THR A 144 10.39 20.91 -14.76
C THR A 144 10.29 21.26 -13.28
N ALA A 145 10.75 22.44 -12.86
CA ALA A 145 10.60 22.90 -11.48
C ALA A 145 9.11 23.08 -11.09
N CYS A 146 8.28 23.65 -11.98
CA CYS A 146 6.83 23.77 -11.76
C CYS A 146 6.14 22.40 -11.61
N ALA A 147 6.55 21.43 -12.42
CA ALA A 147 6.08 20.06 -12.34
C ALA A 147 6.40 19.40 -10.98
N ASP A 148 7.61 19.65 -10.47
CA ASP A 148 8.05 19.13 -9.17
C ASP A 148 7.37 19.84 -7.98
N ILE A 149 6.91 21.10 -8.15
CA ILE A 149 6.09 21.82 -7.16
C ILE A 149 4.66 21.24 -7.11
N GLY A 150 4.12 20.77 -8.22
CA GLY A 150 2.79 20.18 -8.30
C GLY A 150 1.63 21.18 -8.17
N VAL A 151 1.90 22.50 -8.32
CA VAL A 151 0.88 23.56 -8.29
C VAL A 151 0.67 24.11 -9.69
N VAL A 152 -0.50 23.85 -10.27
CA VAL A 152 -0.83 24.19 -11.67
C VAL A 152 -0.65 25.67 -12.00
N PHE A 153 -0.95 26.56 -11.06
CA PHE A 153 -0.83 28.02 -11.23
C PHE A 153 0.54 28.45 -11.74
N HIS A 154 1.62 27.91 -11.17
CA HIS A 154 2.98 28.23 -11.62
C HIS A 154 3.25 27.73 -13.04
N GLY A 155 2.70 26.57 -13.40
CA GLY A 155 2.78 26.05 -14.76
C GLY A 155 2.06 26.92 -15.77
N GLU A 156 0.88 27.42 -15.43
CA GLU A 156 0.08 28.33 -16.28
C GLU A 156 0.77 29.68 -16.49
N GLU A 157 1.37 30.26 -15.43
CA GLU A 157 2.17 31.49 -15.56
C GLU A 157 3.30 31.31 -16.57
N ILE A 158 4.05 30.21 -16.47
CA ILE A 158 5.15 29.93 -17.42
C ILE A 158 4.62 29.63 -18.81
N HIS A 159 3.49 28.90 -18.95
CA HIS A 159 2.85 28.65 -20.24
C HIS A 159 2.46 29.96 -20.95
N CYS A 160 1.90 30.94 -20.23
CA CYS A 160 1.63 32.26 -20.78
C CYS A 160 2.91 32.94 -21.30
N LEU A 161 4.03 32.81 -20.57
CA LEU A 161 5.30 33.34 -21.03
C LEU A 161 5.85 32.61 -22.25
N VAL A 162 5.76 31.29 -22.28
CA VAL A 162 6.14 30.47 -23.44
C VAL A 162 5.38 30.92 -24.69
N THR A 163 4.08 31.13 -24.56
CA THR A 163 3.21 31.61 -25.65
C THR A 163 3.63 33.02 -26.11
N LYS A 164 3.87 33.94 -25.17
CA LYS A 164 4.30 35.31 -25.46
C LYS A 164 5.64 35.38 -26.18
N HIS A 165 6.53 34.43 -25.89
CA HIS A 165 7.88 34.36 -26.50
C HIS A 165 7.93 33.45 -27.75
N GLY A 166 6.81 32.85 -28.16
CA GLY A 166 6.70 32.04 -29.39
C GLY A 166 7.32 30.65 -29.33
N PHE A 167 7.43 30.05 -28.15
CA PHE A 167 8.04 28.71 -27.97
C PHE A 167 6.99 27.57 -27.93
N ASN A 168 5.72 27.83 -28.29
CA ASN A 168 4.66 26.79 -28.27
C ASN A 168 4.96 25.60 -29.17
N SER A 169 5.68 25.82 -30.28
CA SER A 169 6.02 24.77 -31.24
C SER A 169 7.33 24.06 -30.92
N ASP A 170 8.05 24.47 -29.87
CA ASP A 170 9.30 23.83 -29.50
C ASP A 170 9.04 22.49 -28.77
N VAL A 171 9.64 21.41 -29.26
CA VAL A 171 9.41 20.04 -28.76
C VAL A 171 9.87 19.87 -27.31
N PHE A 172 10.95 20.51 -26.90
CA PHE A 172 11.46 20.42 -25.51
C PHE A 172 10.54 21.13 -24.53
N VAL A 173 10.09 22.32 -24.91
CA VAL A 173 9.16 23.14 -24.12
C VAL A 173 7.79 22.46 -24.06
N GLY A 174 7.27 21.98 -25.18
CA GLY A 174 6.00 21.24 -25.26
C GLY A 174 6.00 19.97 -24.39
N SER A 175 7.09 19.18 -24.45
CA SER A 175 7.23 17.99 -23.60
C SER A 175 7.22 18.35 -22.11
N ALA A 176 7.89 19.43 -21.71
CA ALA A 176 7.91 19.89 -20.34
C ALA A 176 6.54 20.45 -19.88
N MET A 177 5.79 21.12 -20.76
CA MET A 177 4.42 21.58 -20.47
C MET A 177 3.46 20.40 -20.28
N VAL A 178 3.56 19.36 -21.12
CA VAL A 178 2.79 18.11 -20.95
C VAL A 178 3.08 17.49 -19.57
N ASP A 179 4.35 17.41 -19.17
CA ASP A 179 4.74 16.86 -17.85
C ASP A 179 4.18 17.69 -16.69
N VAL A 180 4.22 19.04 -16.77
CA VAL A 180 3.62 19.93 -15.75
C VAL A 180 2.14 19.64 -15.57
N TYR A 181 1.36 19.70 -16.65
CA TYR A 181 -0.08 19.50 -16.55
C TYR A 181 -0.43 18.08 -16.08
N ALA A 182 0.30 17.09 -16.54
CA ALA A 182 0.12 15.69 -16.11
C ALA A 182 0.37 15.51 -14.60
N LYS A 183 1.49 16.04 -14.08
CA LYS A 183 1.82 15.96 -12.64
C LYS A 183 0.89 16.77 -11.75
N CYS A 184 0.35 17.88 -12.29
CA CYS A 184 -0.66 18.69 -11.60
C CYS A 184 -2.09 18.10 -11.69
N LEU A 185 -2.30 16.91 -12.27
CA LEU A 185 -3.58 16.23 -12.46
C LEU A 185 -4.52 16.91 -13.48
N TYR A 186 -4.02 17.76 -14.36
CA TYR A 186 -4.76 18.45 -15.41
C TYR A 186 -4.57 17.78 -16.78
N MET A 187 -4.94 16.49 -16.89
CA MET A 187 -4.73 15.71 -18.12
C MET A 187 -5.43 16.26 -19.35
N GLY A 188 -6.55 17.00 -19.20
CA GLY A 188 -7.22 17.68 -20.31
C GLY A 188 -6.32 18.75 -20.96
N SER A 189 -5.63 19.55 -20.14
CA SER A 189 -4.67 20.56 -20.61
C SER A 189 -3.42 19.92 -21.20
N ALA A 190 -2.90 18.85 -20.58
CA ALA A 190 -1.78 18.09 -21.12
C ALA A 190 -2.09 17.55 -22.52
N ALA A 191 -3.29 16.98 -22.73
CA ALA A 191 -3.75 16.45 -24.01
C ALA A 191 -3.91 17.57 -25.07
N LYS A 192 -4.36 18.77 -24.70
CA LYS A 192 -4.44 19.91 -25.62
C LYS A 192 -3.05 20.32 -26.09
N VAL A 193 -2.13 20.55 -25.17
CA VAL A 193 -0.73 20.90 -25.51
C VAL A 193 -0.14 19.83 -26.43
N PHE A 194 -0.32 18.53 -26.09
CA PHE A 194 0.17 17.43 -26.91
C PHE A 194 -0.44 17.43 -28.32
N ALA A 195 -1.73 17.71 -28.45
CA ALA A 195 -2.42 17.76 -29.76
C ALA A 195 -1.95 18.94 -30.63
N GLU A 196 -1.63 20.09 -30.01
CA GLU A 196 -1.17 21.30 -30.69
C GLU A 196 0.30 21.24 -31.11
N MET A 197 1.09 20.28 -30.59
CA MET A 197 2.51 20.13 -30.98
C MET A 197 2.63 19.63 -32.42
N PRO A 198 3.41 20.35 -33.29
CA PRO A 198 3.63 19.94 -34.69
C PRO A 198 4.44 18.65 -34.79
N GLU A 199 5.43 18.48 -33.92
CA GLU A 199 6.28 17.32 -33.87
C GLU A 199 6.29 16.73 -32.45
N ARG A 200 6.31 15.41 -32.36
CA ARG A 200 6.31 14.67 -31.10
C ARG A 200 7.49 13.69 -31.10
N ASN A 201 8.36 13.83 -30.12
CA ASN A 201 9.49 12.91 -29.93
C ASN A 201 9.16 11.85 -28.87
N LEU A 202 10.10 10.93 -28.63
CA LEU A 202 9.95 9.90 -27.61
C LEU A 202 9.67 10.46 -26.21
N VAL A 203 10.30 11.58 -25.85
CA VAL A 203 10.12 12.23 -24.53
C VAL A 203 8.67 12.73 -24.37
N THR A 204 8.10 13.32 -25.43
CA THR A 204 6.71 13.79 -25.41
C THR A 204 5.72 12.65 -25.25
N TRP A 205 5.91 11.55 -25.99
CA TRP A 205 5.08 10.36 -25.86
C TRP A 205 5.19 9.72 -24.48
N ASN A 206 6.42 9.61 -23.97
CA ASN A 206 6.65 9.08 -22.61
C ASN A 206 5.99 9.97 -21.54
N ALA A 207 6.06 11.30 -21.68
CA ALA A 207 5.37 12.21 -20.75
C ALA A 207 3.85 12.00 -20.75
N MET A 208 3.23 11.77 -21.92
CA MET A 208 1.80 11.46 -22.02
C MET A 208 1.47 10.08 -21.41
N ILE A 209 2.21 9.03 -21.75
CA ILE A 209 1.95 7.67 -21.25
C ILE A 209 2.10 7.61 -19.72
N VAL A 210 3.19 8.17 -19.21
CA VAL A 210 3.44 8.25 -17.76
C VAL A 210 2.39 9.14 -17.07
N GLY A 211 2.03 10.27 -17.71
CA GLY A 211 0.98 11.15 -17.21
C GLY A 211 -0.37 10.44 -17.09
N PHE A 212 -0.80 9.69 -18.09
CA PHE A 212 -2.02 8.88 -18.02
C PHE A 212 -1.94 7.83 -16.93
N LEU A 213 -0.80 7.15 -16.78
CA LEU A 213 -0.58 6.16 -15.72
C LEU A 213 -0.71 6.78 -14.32
N GLN A 214 -0.05 7.90 -14.06
CA GLN A 214 -0.08 8.62 -12.77
C GLN A 214 -1.49 9.14 -12.43
N ASN A 215 -2.25 9.54 -13.43
CA ASN A 215 -3.64 10.00 -13.29
C ASN A 215 -4.66 8.85 -13.32
N LYS A 216 -4.23 7.60 -13.26
CA LYS A 216 -5.07 6.38 -13.29
C LYS A 216 -5.95 6.26 -14.55
N CYS A 217 -5.60 6.95 -15.63
CA CYS A 217 -6.27 6.87 -16.94
C CYS A 217 -5.64 5.72 -17.76
N TYR A 218 -5.72 4.50 -17.27
CA TYR A 218 -4.99 3.35 -17.82
C TYR A 218 -5.39 3.02 -19.27
N ASP A 219 -6.67 3.15 -19.62
CA ASP A 219 -7.16 2.96 -20.99
C ASP A 219 -6.47 3.90 -21.97
N ARG A 220 -6.34 5.18 -21.61
CA ARG A 220 -5.66 6.18 -22.45
C ARG A 220 -4.18 5.92 -22.58
N ALA A 221 -3.52 5.47 -21.50
CA ALA A 221 -2.11 5.06 -21.57
C ALA A 221 -1.91 3.89 -22.56
N SER A 222 -2.84 2.92 -22.54
CA SER A 222 -2.84 1.78 -23.44
C SER A 222 -3.10 2.17 -24.90
N LEU A 223 -3.96 3.15 -25.14
CA LEU A 223 -4.19 3.69 -26.48
C LEU A 223 -2.97 4.45 -27.00
N ALA A 224 -2.33 5.26 -26.16
CA ALA A 224 -1.15 6.04 -26.55
C ALA A 224 0.02 5.14 -27.01
N ILE A 225 0.32 4.06 -26.29
CA ILE A 225 1.40 3.14 -26.73
C ILE A 225 1.03 2.40 -28.01
N ARG A 226 -0.26 2.05 -28.23
CA ARG A 226 -0.70 1.46 -29.51
C ARG A 226 -0.51 2.43 -30.68
N GLU A 227 -0.74 3.70 -30.44
CA GLU A 227 -0.57 4.75 -31.45
C GLU A 227 0.92 4.89 -31.81
N VAL A 228 1.83 4.96 -30.83
CA VAL A 228 3.28 4.98 -31.04
C VAL A 228 3.74 3.77 -31.86
N LEU A 229 3.27 2.56 -31.49
CA LEU A 229 3.63 1.32 -32.19
C LEU A 229 3.09 1.27 -33.62
N ARG A 230 1.91 1.87 -33.86
CA ARG A 230 1.28 1.92 -35.19
C ARG A 230 1.92 2.95 -36.11
N GLU A 231 2.21 4.14 -35.58
CA GLU A 231 2.83 5.21 -36.36
C GLU A 231 4.26 4.85 -36.79
N GLY A 232 5.01 4.17 -35.93
CA GLY A 232 6.39 3.73 -36.22
C GLY A 232 7.39 4.89 -36.43
N SER A 233 6.94 6.13 -36.24
CA SER A 233 7.79 7.33 -36.38
C SER A 233 8.82 7.46 -35.25
N VAL A 234 8.48 6.92 -34.08
CA VAL A 234 9.29 6.94 -32.87
C VAL A 234 9.45 5.51 -32.33
N MET A 235 10.69 5.14 -32.01
CA MET A 235 10.97 3.82 -31.40
C MET A 235 10.71 3.86 -29.89
N PRO A 236 9.73 3.12 -29.35
CA PRO A 236 9.48 3.03 -27.93
C PRO A 236 10.68 2.48 -27.17
N ASP A 237 10.96 3.03 -26.00
CA ASP A 237 12.04 2.63 -25.11
C ASP A 237 11.53 1.85 -23.89
N GLN A 238 12.43 1.57 -22.96
CA GLN A 238 12.09 0.90 -21.68
C GLN A 238 11.03 1.66 -20.88
N VAL A 239 11.01 3.00 -20.92
CA VAL A 239 10.04 3.82 -20.17
C VAL A 239 8.66 3.68 -20.80
N SER A 240 8.57 3.75 -22.13
CA SER A 240 7.33 3.56 -22.88
C SER A 240 6.68 2.21 -22.54
N PHE A 241 7.46 1.11 -22.66
CA PHE A 241 6.94 -0.23 -22.43
C PHE A 241 6.64 -0.50 -20.95
N SER A 242 7.52 -0.13 -20.02
CA SER A 242 7.27 -0.36 -18.59
C SER A 242 6.03 0.40 -18.10
N SER A 243 5.82 1.63 -18.56
CA SER A 243 4.62 2.41 -18.21
C SER A 243 3.35 1.84 -18.82
N ALA A 244 3.39 1.41 -20.09
CA ALA A 244 2.25 0.77 -20.75
C ALA A 244 1.89 -0.58 -20.11
N LEU A 245 2.90 -1.38 -19.74
CA LEU A 245 2.71 -2.64 -19.02
C LEU A 245 2.12 -2.39 -17.63
N SER A 246 2.58 -1.37 -16.92
CA SER A 246 1.99 -0.99 -15.61
C SER A 246 0.53 -0.58 -15.75
N ALA A 247 0.17 0.17 -16.79
CA ALA A 247 -1.23 0.49 -17.08
C ALA A 247 -2.05 -0.76 -17.38
N CYS A 248 -1.51 -1.67 -18.20
CA CYS A 248 -2.12 -2.95 -18.54
C CYS A 248 -2.36 -3.83 -17.31
N ALA A 249 -1.39 -3.91 -16.40
CA ALA A 249 -1.50 -4.65 -15.14
C ALA A 249 -2.64 -4.14 -14.26
N ASN A 250 -2.79 -2.81 -14.18
CA ASN A 250 -3.84 -2.20 -13.37
C ASN A 250 -5.26 -2.32 -13.98
N MET A 251 -5.35 -2.54 -15.30
CA MET A 251 -6.62 -2.81 -16.01
C MET A 251 -7.02 -4.29 -15.98
N GLY A 252 -6.16 -5.20 -15.60
CA GLY A 252 -6.38 -6.64 -15.77
C GLY A 252 -6.36 -7.11 -17.23
N GLY A 253 -5.70 -6.37 -18.12
CA GLY A 253 -5.72 -6.58 -19.57
C GLY A 253 -4.74 -7.63 -20.07
N LEU A 254 -4.92 -8.92 -19.73
CA LEU A 254 -3.97 -9.99 -20.06
C LEU A 254 -3.62 -10.09 -21.55
N GLU A 255 -4.64 -10.00 -22.43
CA GLU A 255 -4.44 -10.14 -23.89
C GLU A 255 -3.59 -9.01 -24.47
N PHE A 256 -3.82 -7.78 -23.97
CA PHE A 256 -2.99 -6.66 -24.37
C PHE A 256 -1.59 -6.76 -23.79
N GLY A 257 -1.45 -7.28 -22.56
CA GLY A 257 -0.15 -7.58 -21.95
C GLY A 257 0.68 -8.58 -22.78
N ARG A 258 0.05 -9.61 -23.35
CA ARG A 258 0.70 -10.55 -24.29
C ARG A 258 1.13 -9.90 -25.60
N GLN A 259 0.33 -8.99 -26.14
CA GLN A 259 0.71 -8.21 -27.33
C GLN A 259 1.92 -7.31 -27.06
N LEU A 260 1.92 -6.62 -25.90
CA LEU A 260 3.07 -5.83 -25.45
C LEU A 260 4.32 -6.70 -25.22
N HIS A 261 4.15 -7.90 -24.65
CA HIS A 261 5.28 -8.84 -24.50
C HIS A 261 5.90 -9.19 -25.86
N GLY A 262 5.07 -9.49 -26.87
CA GLY A 262 5.56 -9.73 -28.25
C GLY A 262 6.29 -8.51 -28.82
N ALA A 263 5.78 -7.29 -28.59
CA ALA A 263 6.45 -6.06 -29.00
C ALA A 263 7.78 -5.86 -28.27
N VAL A 264 7.85 -6.07 -26.97
CA VAL A 264 9.08 -6.01 -26.16
C VAL A 264 10.17 -6.94 -26.71
N VAL A 265 9.80 -8.18 -27.06
CA VAL A 265 10.73 -9.15 -27.67
C VAL A 265 11.20 -8.64 -29.04
N LYS A 266 10.30 -8.15 -29.88
CA LYS A 266 10.62 -7.61 -31.20
C LYS A 266 11.61 -6.43 -31.14
N HIS A 267 11.50 -5.61 -30.11
CA HIS A 267 12.38 -4.45 -29.88
C HIS A 267 13.65 -4.77 -29.08
N ASN A 268 13.93 -6.05 -28.79
CA ASN A 268 15.09 -6.52 -28.00
C ASN A 268 15.20 -5.86 -26.58
N LEU A 269 14.07 -5.59 -25.94
CA LEU A 269 14.01 -4.96 -24.61
C LEU A 269 13.72 -5.97 -23.49
N ILE A 270 13.57 -7.25 -23.84
CA ILE A 270 13.19 -8.31 -22.88
C ILE A 270 14.23 -8.51 -21.77
N ASP A 271 15.50 -8.23 -22.04
CA ASP A 271 16.58 -8.42 -21.06
C ASP A 271 16.72 -7.29 -20.05
N LEU A 272 16.02 -6.20 -20.27
CA LEU A 272 16.02 -5.06 -19.33
C LEU A 272 15.20 -5.38 -18.07
N ALA A 273 15.82 -5.27 -16.90
CA ALA A 273 15.20 -5.61 -15.62
C ALA A 273 13.85 -4.89 -15.39
N TYR A 274 13.76 -3.61 -15.68
CA TYR A 274 12.52 -2.84 -15.53
C TYR A 274 11.36 -3.38 -16.38
N VAL A 275 11.65 -3.74 -17.65
CA VAL A 275 10.64 -4.26 -18.57
C VAL A 275 10.21 -5.68 -18.14
N LYS A 276 11.17 -6.50 -17.75
CA LYS A 276 10.93 -7.86 -17.24
C LYS A 276 10.05 -7.84 -15.98
N ASN A 277 10.37 -6.97 -15.03
CA ASN A 277 9.61 -6.80 -13.80
C ASN A 277 8.17 -6.32 -14.09
N SER A 278 8.00 -5.37 -15.03
CA SER A 278 6.66 -4.92 -15.45
C SER A 278 5.86 -6.01 -16.16
N LEU A 279 6.50 -6.88 -16.97
CA LEU A 279 5.84 -8.03 -17.59
C LEU A 279 5.39 -9.07 -16.55
N MET A 280 6.24 -9.38 -15.57
CA MET A 280 5.85 -10.25 -14.45
C MET A 280 4.68 -9.68 -13.66
N ASP A 281 4.66 -8.35 -13.39
CA ASP A 281 3.55 -7.68 -12.72
C ASP A 281 2.23 -7.80 -13.51
N VAL A 282 2.28 -7.65 -14.85
CA VAL A 282 1.10 -7.91 -15.70
C VAL A 282 0.59 -9.34 -15.51
N TYR A 283 1.45 -10.33 -15.66
CA TYR A 283 1.03 -11.73 -15.58
C TYR A 283 0.51 -12.11 -14.20
N THR A 284 1.12 -11.60 -13.13
CA THR A 284 0.66 -11.87 -11.76
C THR A 284 -0.69 -11.22 -11.48
N LYS A 285 -0.86 -9.93 -11.80
CA LYS A 285 -2.12 -9.21 -11.56
C LYS A 285 -3.27 -9.68 -12.44
N CYS A 286 -2.96 -10.16 -13.66
CA CYS A 286 -3.97 -10.71 -14.56
C CYS A 286 -4.24 -12.22 -14.33
N GLY A 287 -3.75 -12.82 -13.25
CA GLY A 287 -4.03 -14.22 -12.89
C GLY A 287 -3.29 -15.27 -13.73
N SER A 288 -2.31 -14.86 -14.55
CA SER A 288 -1.48 -15.79 -15.38
C SER A 288 -0.15 -16.10 -14.68
N SER A 289 -0.21 -16.58 -13.44
CA SER A 289 0.96 -16.85 -12.59
C SER A 289 1.98 -17.78 -13.26
N GLY A 290 1.51 -18.78 -14.03
CA GLY A 290 2.39 -19.69 -14.77
C GLY A 290 3.33 -19.00 -15.76
N ASP A 291 2.87 -17.94 -16.43
CA ASP A 291 3.70 -17.17 -17.36
C ASP A 291 4.67 -16.24 -16.60
N ALA A 292 4.25 -15.68 -15.47
CA ALA A 292 5.15 -14.95 -14.58
C ALA A 292 6.29 -15.84 -14.05
N PHE A 293 5.99 -17.08 -13.64
CA PHE A 293 6.99 -18.06 -13.20
C PHE A 293 7.99 -18.42 -14.28
N LYS A 294 7.53 -18.57 -15.53
CA LYS A 294 8.43 -18.84 -16.66
C LYS A 294 9.42 -17.69 -16.85
N LEU A 295 8.95 -16.45 -16.85
CA LEU A 295 9.81 -15.27 -16.96
C LEU A 295 10.80 -15.19 -15.80
N PHE A 296 10.35 -15.44 -14.57
CA PHE A 296 11.21 -15.43 -13.39
C PHE A 296 12.32 -16.49 -13.47
N ARG A 297 12.01 -17.71 -13.96
CA ARG A 297 13.01 -18.78 -14.10
C ARG A 297 14.09 -18.46 -15.14
N VAL A 298 13.73 -17.76 -16.22
CA VAL A 298 14.66 -17.36 -17.28
C VAL A 298 15.51 -16.14 -16.88
N CYS A 299 15.14 -15.42 -15.83
CA CYS A 299 15.95 -14.32 -15.31
C CYS A 299 17.28 -14.84 -14.75
N SER A 300 18.40 -14.46 -15.41
CA SER A 300 19.76 -14.76 -14.96
C SER A 300 20.19 -13.90 -13.77
N GLU A 301 19.77 -12.64 -13.74
CA GLU A 301 20.03 -11.71 -12.65
C GLU A 301 18.70 -11.28 -12.04
N ARG A 302 18.52 -11.55 -10.75
CA ARG A 302 17.32 -11.21 -9.99
C ARG A 302 17.67 -10.15 -8.96
N ASP A 303 17.18 -8.94 -9.18
CA ASP A 303 17.30 -7.86 -8.21
C ASP A 303 16.19 -7.91 -7.14
N VAL A 304 16.26 -7.04 -6.15
CA VAL A 304 15.25 -6.96 -5.08
C VAL A 304 13.83 -6.71 -5.63
N VAL A 305 13.72 -5.94 -6.71
CA VAL A 305 12.41 -5.63 -7.34
C VAL A 305 11.81 -6.88 -7.97
N THR A 306 12.62 -7.69 -8.64
CA THR A 306 12.20 -8.97 -9.23
C THR A 306 11.57 -9.90 -8.19
N TRP A 307 12.22 -10.03 -7.02
CA TRP A 307 11.71 -10.84 -5.90
C TRP A 307 10.42 -10.26 -5.32
N ASN A 308 10.36 -8.94 -5.14
CA ASN A 308 9.18 -8.26 -4.61
C ASN A 308 7.97 -8.42 -5.51
N VAL A 309 8.13 -8.32 -6.84
CA VAL A 309 7.05 -8.55 -7.81
C VAL A 309 6.51 -9.97 -7.69
N MET A 310 7.37 -10.97 -7.57
CA MET A 310 6.92 -12.37 -7.41
C MET A 310 6.21 -12.62 -6.08
N MET A 311 6.73 -12.07 -4.97
CA MET A 311 6.06 -12.16 -3.67
C MET A 311 4.68 -11.49 -3.68
N MET A 312 4.58 -10.27 -4.24
CA MET A 312 3.30 -9.58 -4.39
C MET A 312 2.34 -10.31 -5.32
N GLY A 313 2.86 -10.91 -6.40
CA GLY A 313 2.07 -11.75 -7.29
C GLY A 313 1.44 -12.93 -6.57
N CYS A 314 2.19 -13.61 -5.70
CA CYS A 314 1.65 -14.67 -4.85
C CYS A 314 0.59 -14.14 -3.86
N VAL A 315 0.78 -12.92 -3.33
CA VAL A 315 -0.22 -12.29 -2.46
C VAL A 315 -1.53 -12.02 -3.20
N HIS A 316 -1.48 -11.57 -4.45
CA HIS A 316 -2.68 -11.31 -5.26
C HIS A 316 -3.52 -12.55 -5.59
N ILE A 317 -2.92 -13.73 -5.58
CA ILE A 317 -3.62 -15.01 -5.81
C ILE A 317 -3.80 -15.80 -4.51
N ASP A 318 -3.65 -15.16 -3.35
CA ASP A 318 -3.75 -15.74 -2.01
C ASP A 318 -2.82 -16.95 -1.73
N SER A 319 -1.72 -17.08 -2.51
CA SER A 319 -0.68 -18.11 -2.33
C SER A 319 0.39 -17.64 -1.33
N PHE A 320 0.01 -17.48 -0.08
CA PHE A 320 0.87 -16.88 0.95
C PHE A 320 2.08 -17.76 1.32
N GLU A 321 1.95 -19.09 1.29
CA GLU A 321 3.05 -20.02 1.53
C GLU A 321 4.13 -19.92 0.46
N GLU A 322 3.73 -19.76 -0.81
CA GLU A 322 4.66 -19.56 -1.91
C GLU A 322 5.39 -18.22 -1.76
N ALA A 323 4.70 -17.15 -1.36
CA ALA A 323 5.33 -15.86 -1.07
C ALA A 323 6.42 -15.98 0.01
N CYS A 324 6.16 -16.73 1.09
CA CYS A 324 7.17 -17.04 2.11
C CYS A 324 8.37 -17.82 1.52
N SER A 325 8.12 -18.75 0.60
CA SER A 325 9.16 -19.51 -0.07
C SER A 325 10.06 -18.61 -0.93
N TYR A 326 9.46 -17.64 -1.66
CA TYR A 326 10.23 -16.64 -2.42
C TYR A 326 11.10 -15.78 -1.51
N PHE A 327 10.58 -15.31 -0.37
CA PHE A 327 11.37 -14.55 0.60
C PHE A 327 12.57 -15.34 1.12
N LYS A 328 12.37 -16.62 1.46
CA LYS A 328 13.47 -17.52 1.86
C LYS A 328 14.50 -17.69 0.75
N SER A 329 14.04 -17.91 -0.49
CA SER A 329 14.93 -18.09 -1.65
C SER A 329 15.74 -16.82 -1.95
N MET A 330 15.13 -15.64 -1.86
CA MET A 330 15.79 -14.34 -1.95
C MET A 330 16.95 -14.23 -0.96
N MET A 331 16.71 -14.62 0.31
CA MET A 331 17.73 -14.61 1.36
C MET A 331 18.86 -15.61 1.08
N ILE A 332 18.54 -16.80 0.55
CA ILE A 332 19.52 -17.85 0.22
C ILE A 332 20.39 -17.41 -0.99
N GLU A 333 19.81 -16.74 -1.97
CA GLU A 333 20.56 -16.19 -3.12
C GLU A 333 21.39 -14.95 -2.73
N GLY A 334 21.32 -14.49 -1.49
CA GLY A 334 22.11 -13.37 -0.97
C GLY A 334 21.61 -11.99 -1.39
N VAL A 335 20.40 -11.90 -1.95
CA VAL A 335 19.78 -10.62 -2.27
C VAL A 335 19.23 -9.99 -0.97
N LEU A 336 19.66 -8.76 -0.69
CA LEU A 336 19.27 -8.07 0.53
C LEU A 336 17.84 -7.54 0.42
N PRO A 337 16.94 -7.91 1.37
CA PRO A 337 15.60 -7.33 1.42
C PRO A 337 15.63 -5.83 1.68
N ASP A 338 14.71 -5.12 1.04
CA ASP A 338 14.42 -3.71 1.27
C ASP A 338 13.13 -3.53 2.11
N GLU A 339 12.71 -2.28 2.29
CA GLU A 339 11.48 -1.95 3.02
C GLU A 339 10.22 -2.56 2.41
N ALA A 340 10.16 -2.66 1.07
CA ALA A 340 9.04 -3.26 0.35
C ALA A 340 9.01 -4.78 0.55
N SER A 341 10.18 -5.45 0.52
CA SER A 341 10.31 -6.88 0.83
C SER A 341 9.79 -7.19 2.23
N PHE A 342 10.24 -6.41 3.24
CA PHE A 342 9.80 -6.60 4.63
C PHE A 342 8.31 -6.33 4.80
N SER A 343 7.79 -5.26 4.21
CA SER A 343 6.35 -4.94 4.29
C SER A 343 5.51 -6.04 3.64
N THR A 344 5.93 -6.59 2.50
CA THR A 344 5.24 -7.67 1.80
C THR A 344 5.24 -8.96 2.62
N VAL A 345 6.38 -9.39 3.15
CA VAL A 345 6.43 -10.63 3.94
C VAL A 345 5.70 -10.49 5.28
N LEU A 346 5.70 -9.32 5.91
CA LEU A 346 4.89 -9.05 7.10
C LEU A 346 3.38 -9.11 6.78
N HIS A 347 2.97 -8.61 5.61
CA HIS A 347 1.60 -8.75 5.12
C HIS A 347 1.22 -10.23 4.91
N VAL A 348 2.11 -11.02 4.34
CA VAL A 348 1.95 -12.49 4.21
C VAL A 348 1.80 -13.14 5.59
N CYS A 349 2.68 -12.84 6.54
CA CYS A 349 2.58 -13.34 7.92
C CYS A 349 1.26 -12.96 8.59
N SER A 350 0.75 -11.76 8.31
CA SER A 350 -0.55 -11.27 8.80
C SER A 350 -1.72 -12.12 8.30
N ASN A 351 -1.72 -12.50 7.02
CA ASN A 351 -2.80 -13.31 6.43
C ASN A 351 -2.72 -14.77 6.87
N LEU A 352 -1.53 -15.34 6.91
CA LEU A 352 -1.31 -16.66 7.50
C LEU A 352 -1.52 -16.67 9.02
N SER A 353 -1.49 -15.49 9.67
CA SER A 353 -1.52 -15.33 11.13
C SER A 353 -0.46 -16.18 11.85
N THR A 354 0.74 -16.27 11.27
CA THR A 354 1.87 -17.04 11.81
C THR A 354 2.78 -16.15 12.64
N LEU A 355 2.54 -16.12 13.97
CA LEU A 355 3.29 -15.26 14.89
C LEU A 355 4.79 -15.59 14.90
N ILE A 356 5.16 -16.87 14.87
CA ILE A 356 6.56 -17.33 14.92
C ILE A 356 7.34 -16.80 13.71
N LEU A 357 6.78 -16.94 12.52
CA LEU A 357 7.41 -16.42 11.30
C LEU A 357 7.51 -14.89 11.34
N GLY A 358 6.44 -14.21 11.74
CA GLY A 358 6.41 -12.75 11.88
C GLY A 358 7.47 -12.24 12.86
N ALA A 359 7.64 -12.89 14.00
CA ALA A 359 8.68 -12.57 14.97
C ALA A 359 10.10 -12.80 14.41
N SER A 360 10.31 -13.86 13.64
CA SER A 360 11.59 -14.13 12.95
C SER A 360 11.90 -13.04 11.91
N VAL A 361 10.90 -12.57 11.17
CA VAL A 361 11.05 -11.44 10.22
C VAL A 361 11.37 -10.15 10.99
N HIS A 362 10.74 -9.90 12.14
CA HIS A 362 11.04 -8.74 12.99
C HIS A 362 12.51 -8.75 13.45
N ASP A 363 13.06 -9.89 13.86
CA ASP A 363 14.47 -10.04 14.19
C ASP A 363 15.40 -9.68 13.00
N GLN A 364 15.03 -10.07 11.77
CA GLN A 364 15.76 -9.68 10.55
C GLN A 364 15.70 -8.17 10.28
N ILE A 365 14.55 -7.54 10.54
CA ILE A 365 14.35 -6.09 10.40
C ILE A 365 15.30 -5.34 11.34
N ILE A 366 15.40 -5.75 12.61
CA ILE A 366 16.30 -5.17 13.60
C ILE A 366 17.76 -5.35 13.17
N LYS A 367 18.17 -6.57 12.81
CA LYS A 367 19.56 -6.88 12.39
C LYS A 367 20.01 -6.07 11.16
N ARG A 368 19.09 -5.61 10.34
CA ARG A 368 19.38 -4.86 9.11
C ARG A 368 19.15 -3.37 9.23
N GLY A 369 18.73 -2.87 10.39
CA GLY A 369 18.58 -1.45 10.67
C GLY A 369 17.31 -0.82 10.07
N PHE A 370 16.27 -1.62 9.77
CA PHE A 370 14.98 -1.11 9.29
C PHE A 370 13.98 -0.80 10.40
N GLU A 371 14.38 -0.96 11.67
CA GLU A 371 13.53 -0.71 12.83
C GLU A 371 13.05 0.76 12.95
N LYS A 372 13.72 1.71 12.28
CA LYS A 372 13.31 3.13 12.26
C LYS A 372 12.43 3.51 11.08
N ASN A 373 12.22 2.61 10.12
CA ASN A 373 11.38 2.89 8.95
C ASN A 373 9.90 2.80 9.32
N ASN A 374 9.17 3.91 9.17
CA ASN A 374 7.75 4.00 9.57
C ASN A 374 6.81 3.09 8.76
N CYS A 375 7.14 2.80 7.50
CA CYS A 375 6.37 1.87 6.67
C CYS A 375 6.48 0.44 7.21
N VAL A 376 7.71 0.00 7.52
CA VAL A 376 7.98 -1.32 8.10
C VAL A 376 7.36 -1.44 9.51
N ARG A 377 7.43 -0.37 10.32
CA ARG A 377 6.79 -0.33 11.64
C ARG A 377 5.27 -0.48 11.57
N GLY A 378 4.61 0.23 10.64
CA GLY A 378 3.17 0.08 10.41
C GLY A 378 2.80 -1.36 10.03
N SER A 379 3.62 -1.98 9.17
CA SER A 379 3.45 -3.39 8.79
C SER A 379 3.69 -4.35 9.95
N LEU A 380 4.67 -4.08 10.84
CA LEU A 380 4.91 -4.86 12.07
C LEU A 380 3.73 -4.77 13.04
N ILE A 381 3.20 -3.57 13.29
CA ILE A 381 2.02 -3.37 14.14
C ILE A 381 0.85 -4.20 13.59
N THR A 382 0.60 -4.11 12.28
CA THR A 382 -0.46 -4.87 11.61
C THR A 382 -0.23 -6.38 11.72
N MET A 383 1.00 -6.85 11.52
CA MET A 383 1.35 -8.26 11.62
C MET A 383 1.10 -8.80 13.04
N TYR A 384 1.61 -8.13 14.06
CA TYR A 384 1.40 -8.57 15.44
C TYR A 384 -0.08 -8.55 15.82
N THR A 385 -0.81 -7.51 15.39
CA THR A 385 -2.27 -7.41 15.59
C THR A 385 -3.00 -8.60 14.98
N LYS A 386 -2.79 -8.88 13.69
CA LYS A 386 -3.45 -9.97 12.99
C LYS A 386 -3.01 -11.36 13.43
N CYS A 387 -1.87 -11.48 14.10
CA CYS A 387 -1.42 -12.69 14.79
C CYS A 387 -1.96 -12.79 16.23
N GLY A 388 -2.80 -11.85 16.68
CA GLY A 388 -3.40 -11.87 18.02
C GLY A 388 -2.44 -11.52 19.14
N SER A 389 -1.37 -10.75 18.87
CA SER A 389 -0.39 -10.28 19.86
C SER A 389 -0.43 -8.76 19.98
N LEU A 390 -1.51 -8.24 20.61
CA LEU A 390 -1.72 -6.81 20.80
C LEU A 390 -0.60 -6.18 21.65
N ASP A 391 -0.10 -6.91 22.65
CA ASP A 391 0.95 -6.42 23.53
C ASP A 391 2.26 -6.13 22.78
N ASP A 392 2.63 -6.99 21.82
CA ASP A 392 3.84 -6.78 21.00
C ASP A 392 3.61 -5.69 19.94
N ALA A 393 2.41 -5.59 19.36
CA ALA A 393 2.04 -4.47 18.50
C ALA A 393 2.18 -3.13 19.25
N HIS A 394 1.71 -3.07 20.49
CA HIS A 394 1.79 -1.87 21.33
C HIS A 394 3.23 -1.52 21.74
N LYS A 395 4.10 -2.53 21.98
CA LYS A 395 5.54 -2.29 22.24
C LYS A 395 6.19 -1.64 21.01
N VAL A 396 6.00 -2.23 19.82
CA VAL A 396 6.53 -1.65 18.57
C VAL A 396 6.06 -0.21 18.38
N PHE A 397 4.79 0.09 18.67
CA PHE A 397 4.26 1.45 18.57
C PHE A 397 4.89 2.42 19.60
N LYS A 398 5.07 1.99 20.84
CA LYS A 398 5.67 2.81 21.90
C LYS A 398 7.12 3.21 21.61
N ASP A 399 7.86 2.36 20.92
CA ASP A 399 9.25 2.60 20.56
C ASP A 399 9.41 3.60 19.40
N ILE A 400 8.30 4.15 18.88
CA ILE A 400 8.31 5.17 17.82
C ILE A 400 8.34 6.56 18.45
N GLU A 401 9.42 7.30 18.24
CA GLU A 401 9.57 8.68 18.74
C GLU A 401 8.55 9.62 18.09
N ASP A 402 8.39 9.52 16.76
CA ASP A 402 7.47 10.36 15.97
C ASP A 402 6.63 9.48 15.01
N PRO A 403 5.51 8.90 15.50
CA PRO A 403 4.66 8.06 14.68
C PRO A 403 3.93 8.88 13.61
N ASN A 404 4.04 8.46 12.35
CA ASN A 404 3.26 9.05 11.25
C ASN A 404 1.81 8.52 11.23
N VAL A 405 1.00 9.03 10.28
CA VAL A 405 -0.41 8.63 10.13
C VAL A 405 -0.56 7.09 9.98
N VAL A 406 0.33 6.43 9.25
CA VAL A 406 0.27 4.97 9.03
C VAL A 406 0.42 4.19 10.33
N CYS A 407 1.38 4.58 11.18
CA CYS A 407 1.59 3.93 12.48
C CYS A 407 0.41 4.16 13.44
N TRP A 408 -0.13 5.37 13.48
CA TRP A 408 -1.31 5.68 14.28
C TRP A 408 -2.53 4.90 13.80
N SER A 409 -2.83 4.92 12.49
CA SER A 409 -3.96 4.19 11.90
C SER A 409 -3.84 2.68 12.16
N ALA A 410 -2.64 2.11 12.02
CA ALA A 410 -2.40 0.70 12.32
C ALA A 410 -2.66 0.36 13.79
N MET A 411 -2.24 1.23 14.73
CA MET A 411 -2.44 0.99 16.17
C MET A 411 -3.90 1.19 16.60
N ILE A 412 -4.58 2.22 16.08
CA ILE A 412 -6.00 2.47 16.32
C ILE A 412 -6.84 1.29 15.78
N ALA A 413 -6.54 0.80 14.57
CA ALA A 413 -7.18 -0.39 14.03
C ALA A 413 -6.88 -1.66 14.85
N ALA A 414 -5.66 -1.77 15.42
CA ALA A 414 -5.31 -2.85 16.32
C ALA A 414 -6.20 -2.88 17.57
N PHE A 415 -6.36 -1.75 18.23
CA PHE A 415 -7.23 -1.64 19.39
C PHE A 415 -8.70 -1.94 19.04
N GLN A 416 -9.19 -1.44 17.90
CA GLN A 416 -10.55 -1.70 17.41
C GLN A 416 -10.78 -3.21 17.18
N GLN A 417 -9.87 -3.89 16.47
CA GLN A 417 -9.99 -5.32 16.19
C GLN A 417 -9.93 -6.20 17.45
N HIS A 418 -9.26 -5.73 18.49
CA HIS A 418 -9.16 -6.43 19.78
C HIS A 418 -10.25 -6.01 20.79
N GLY A 419 -11.20 -5.16 20.39
CA GLY A 419 -12.34 -4.74 21.22
C GLY A 419 -11.97 -3.74 22.32
N CYS A 420 -10.83 -3.04 22.21
CA CYS A 420 -10.37 -2.06 23.20
C CYS A 420 -10.83 -0.65 22.83
N ALA A 421 -12.14 -0.40 22.84
CA ALA A 421 -12.75 0.83 22.33
C ALA A 421 -12.25 2.10 23.02
N ASP A 422 -12.02 2.07 24.33
CA ASP A 422 -11.49 3.24 25.06
C ASP A 422 -10.10 3.63 24.57
N LEU A 423 -9.23 2.62 24.28
CA LEU A 423 -7.90 2.87 23.72
C LEU A 423 -7.95 3.38 22.29
N VAL A 424 -8.99 3.04 21.52
CA VAL A 424 -9.22 3.60 20.18
C VAL A 424 -9.42 5.10 20.28
N VAL A 425 -10.37 5.54 21.13
CA VAL A 425 -10.72 6.95 21.31
C VAL A 425 -9.53 7.73 21.86
N GLU A 426 -8.89 7.23 22.92
CA GLU A 426 -7.71 7.86 23.53
C GLU A 426 -6.55 8.03 22.51
N SER A 427 -6.30 7.01 21.69
CA SER A 427 -5.25 7.06 20.67
C SER A 427 -5.59 8.03 19.55
N PHE A 428 -6.85 8.09 19.15
CA PHE A 428 -7.33 9.03 18.15
C PHE A 428 -7.19 10.48 18.64
N GLU A 429 -7.62 10.77 19.86
CA GLU A 429 -7.49 12.10 20.46
C GLU A 429 -6.01 12.53 20.59
N LYS A 430 -5.12 11.60 20.95
CA LYS A 430 -3.66 11.85 20.98
C LYS A 430 -3.09 12.12 19.58
N MET A 431 -3.53 11.40 18.56
CA MET A 431 -3.13 11.62 17.17
C MET A 431 -3.51 13.03 16.69
N VAL A 432 -4.77 13.41 16.90
CA VAL A 432 -5.28 14.74 16.53
C VAL A 432 -4.61 15.84 17.35
N GLY A 433 -4.40 15.63 18.67
CA GLY A 433 -3.72 16.58 19.55
C GLY A 433 -2.25 16.84 19.16
N LYS A 434 -1.60 15.89 18.48
CA LYS A 434 -0.28 16.07 17.86
C LYS A 434 -0.31 16.75 16.48
N GLY A 435 -1.48 17.16 16.00
CA GLY A 435 -1.64 17.80 14.69
C GLY A 435 -1.56 16.84 13.51
N ILE A 436 -1.60 15.52 13.75
CA ILE A 436 -1.59 14.51 12.68
C ILE A 436 -3.00 14.33 12.17
N LYS A 437 -3.24 14.60 10.88
CA LYS A 437 -4.54 14.43 10.25
C LYS A 437 -4.89 12.95 10.12
N PRO A 438 -6.09 12.54 10.61
CA PRO A 438 -6.57 11.17 10.40
C PRO A 438 -6.75 10.85 8.91
N ASP A 439 -6.60 9.60 8.56
CA ASP A 439 -6.93 9.09 7.24
C ASP A 439 -8.30 8.38 7.23
N TYR A 440 -8.70 7.91 6.07
CA TYR A 440 -9.96 7.19 5.84
C TYR A 440 -10.11 5.99 6.80
N ILE A 441 -9.06 5.17 6.93
CA ILE A 441 -9.07 3.93 7.73
C ILE A 441 -9.14 4.21 9.23
N THR A 442 -8.46 5.28 9.68
CA THR A 442 -8.53 5.73 11.08
C THR A 442 -9.98 6.01 11.48
N LEU A 443 -10.72 6.75 10.64
CA LEU A 443 -12.09 7.13 10.95
C LEU A 443 -13.06 5.96 10.89
N VAL A 444 -12.90 5.00 9.97
CA VAL A 444 -13.63 3.73 10.01
C VAL A 444 -13.42 3.01 11.36
N SER A 445 -12.17 2.94 11.83
CA SER A 445 -11.85 2.28 13.09
C SER A 445 -12.47 2.97 14.31
N VAL A 446 -12.47 4.30 14.33
CA VAL A 446 -13.07 5.11 15.41
C VAL A 446 -14.60 4.97 15.42
N LEU A 447 -15.26 5.09 14.28
CA LEU A 447 -16.71 4.91 14.15
C LEU A 447 -17.15 3.49 14.53
N SER A 448 -16.38 2.48 14.13
CA SER A 448 -16.61 1.09 14.55
C SER A 448 -16.47 0.90 16.06
N ALA A 449 -15.52 1.58 16.70
CA ALA A 449 -15.40 1.54 18.17
C ALA A 449 -16.60 2.22 18.86
N CYS A 450 -17.09 3.35 18.35
CA CYS A 450 -18.31 4.00 18.81
C CYS A 450 -19.52 3.07 18.67
N SER A 451 -19.63 2.33 17.54
CA SER A 451 -20.70 1.35 17.35
C SER A 451 -20.64 0.23 18.39
N HIS A 452 -19.45 -0.27 18.71
CA HIS A 452 -19.28 -1.33 19.70
C HIS A 452 -19.51 -0.89 21.15
N THR A 453 -19.45 0.40 21.44
CA THR A 453 -19.71 0.97 22.78
C THR A 453 -21.07 1.67 22.90
N GLY A 454 -21.82 1.76 21.80
CA GLY A 454 -23.11 2.44 21.76
C GLY A 454 -23.04 3.96 21.93
N GLN A 455 -21.88 4.59 21.66
CA GLN A 455 -21.66 6.04 21.82
C GLN A 455 -22.18 6.82 20.60
N VAL A 456 -23.50 6.94 20.47
CA VAL A 456 -24.17 7.50 19.29
C VAL A 456 -23.76 8.93 19.02
N GLU A 457 -23.82 9.79 20.03
CA GLU A 457 -23.51 11.22 19.90
C GLU A 457 -22.08 11.45 19.45
N ARG A 458 -21.10 10.78 20.06
CA ARG A 458 -19.70 10.83 19.64
C ARG A 458 -19.49 10.30 18.22
N GLY A 459 -20.20 9.24 17.84
CA GLY A 459 -20.18 8.73 16.49
C GLY A 459 -20.56 9.79 15.46
N PHE A 460 -21.64 10.55 15.72
CA PHE A 460 -22.04 11.66 14.86
C PHE A 460 -21.04 12.81 14.85
N GLU A 461 -20.44 13.16 16.01
CA GLU A 461 -19.40 14.19 16.09
C GLU A 461 -18.21 13.83 15.19
N TYR A 462 -17.70 12.60 15.28
CA TYR A 462 -16.59 12.13 14.45
C TYR A 462 -16.98 12.04 12.96
N PHE A 463 -18.18 11.54 12.66
CA PHE A 463 -18.67 11.45 11.28
C PHE A 463 -18.78 12.83 10.60
N ASN A 464 -19.33 13.82 11.30
CA ASN A 464 -19.46 15.19 10.78
C ASN A 464 -18.08 15.86 10.62
N SER A 465 -17.16 15.63 11.57
CA SER A 465 -15.80 16.17 11.51
C SER A 465 -14.99 15.67 10.31
N MET A 466 -15.37 14.56 9.68
CA MET A 466 -14.69 14.02 8.48
C MET A 466 -14.62 15.06 7.36
N THR A 467 -15.74 15.66 7.03
CA THR A 467 -15.81 16.63 5.93
C THR A 467 -15.32 18.01 6.37
N GLU A 468 -15.75 18.47 7.56
CA GLU A 468 -15.49 19.82 8.04
C GLU A 468 -14.03 20.05 8.44
N SER A 469 -13.43 19.11 9.16
CA SER A 469 -12.09 19.26 9.76
C SER A 469 -11.01 18.47 9.05
N CYS A 470 -11.34 17.28 8.56
CA CYS A 470 -10.36 16.37 7.95
C CYS A 470 -10.32 16.48 6.42
N GLY A 471 -11.37 17.01 5.78
CA GLY A 471 -11.48 17.07 4.32
C GLY A 471 -11.67 15.70 3.67
N ILE A 472 -12.22 14.72 4.42
CA ILE A 472 -12.45 13.34 3.96
C ILE A 472 -13.92 13.18 3.63
N ILE A 473 -14.23 12.76 2.41
CA ILE A 473 -15.59 12.43 1.99
C ILE A 473 -15.95 11.05 2.55
N PRO A 474 -17.05 10.92 3.35
CA PRO A 474 -17.49 9.64 3.87
C PRO A 474 -17.79 8.63 2.76
N GLY A 475 -17.20 7.44 2.86
CA GLY A 475 -17.48 6.31 1.98
C GLY A 475 -18.41 5.29 2.65
N SER A 476 -18.71 4.22 1.93
CA SER A 476 -19.69 3.20 2.31
C SER A 476 -19.41 2.58 3.69
N GLU A 477 -18.13 2.32 4.01
CA GLU A 477 -17.73 1.74 5.28
C GLU A 477 -18.04 2.66 6.48
N HIS A 478 -17.90 3.98 6.29
CA HIS A 478 -18.27 4.96 7.34
C HIS A 478 -19.77 4.96 7.59
N TYR A 479 -20.58 4.95 6.50
CA TYR A 479 -22.03 4.84 6.59
C TYR A 479 -22.45 3.53 7.23
N ALA A 480 -21.83 2.40 6.87
CA ALA A 480 -22.10 1.11 7.47
C ALA A 480 -21.82 1.10 8.99
N CYS A 481 -20.72 1.73 9.44
CA CYS A 481 -20.43 1.89 10.89
C CYS A 481 -21.51 2.72 11.61
N MET A 482 -22.00 3.80 11.00
CA MET A 482 -23.06 4.62 11.58
C MET A 482 -24.40 3.90 11.63
N VAL A 483 -24.73 3.13 10.60
CA VAL A 483 -25.93 2.28 10.55
C VAL A 483 -25.87 1.18 11.64
N ASP A 484 -24.71 0.51 11.78
CA ASP A 484 -24.48 -0.48 12.85
C ASP A 484 -24.59 0.17 14.24
N LEU A 485 -24.03 1.38 14.43
CA LEU A 485 -24.15 2.15 15.67
C LEU A 485 -25.61 2.43 16.06
N LEU A 486 -26.39 2.99 15.13
CA LEU A 486 -27.80 3.28 15.34
C LEU A 486 -28.61 2.00 15.57
N GLY A 487 -28.28 0.94 14.80
CA GLY A 487 -28.91 -0.37 14.92
C GLY A 487 -28.69 -1.02 16.29
N ARG A 488 -27.45 -1.01 16.80
CA ARG A 488 -27.11 -1.51 18.15
C ARG A 488 -27.72 -0.68 19.26
N ALA A 489 -27.87 0.63 19.06
CA ALA A 489 -28.56 1.51 19.98
C ALA A 489 -30.10 1.36 19.96
N GLY A 490 -30.65 0.45 19.12
CA GLY A 490 -32.09 0.24 18.98
C GLY A 490 -32.81 1.30 18.15
N ARG A 491 -32.10 2.24 17.53
CA ARG A 491 -32.66 3.39 16.78
C ARG A 491 -32.85 3.05 15.30
N LEU A 492 -33.53 1.91 15.01
CA LEU A 492 -33.68 1.36 13.65
C LEU A 492 -34.34 2.32 12.63
N HIS A 493 -35.38 3.05 13.05
CA HIS A 493 -36.05 4.01 12.18
C HIS A 493 -35.13 5.17 11.77
N GLU A 494 -34.23 5.55 12.66
CA GLU A 494 -33.24 6.57 12.37
C GLU A 494 -32.14 6.01 11.44
N ALA A 495 -31.71 4.77 11.66
CA ALA A 495 -30.80 4.09 10.77
C ALA A 495 -31.35 4.02 9.33
N LYS A 496 -32.65 3.72 9.17
CA LYS A 496 -33.31 3.72 7.85
C LYS A 496 -33.29 5.11 7.21
N ARG A 497 -33.67 6.16 7.94
CA ARG A 497 -33.63 7.54 7.43
C ARG A 497 -32.21 7.98 7.07
N PHE A 498 -31.24 7.53 7.85
CA PHE A 498 -29.83 7.80 7.58
C PHE A 498 -29.37 7.16 6.27
N ILE A 499 -29.77 5.91 5.99
CA ILE A 499 -29.54 5.23 4.71
C ILE A 499 -30.19 5.99 3.54
N GLU A 500 -31.45 6.42 3.71
CA GLU A 500 -32.21 7.17 2.69
C GLU A 500 -31.59 8.54 2.38
N SER A 501 -30.83 9.12 3.32
CA SER A 501 -30.13 10.42 3.16
C SER A 501 -28.70 10.30 2.60
N MET A 502 -28.20 9.09 2.34
CA MET A 502 -26.85 8.89 1.81
C MET A 502 -26.71 9.52 0.42
N PRO A 503 -25.61 10.25 0.15
CA PRO A 503 -25.33 10.80 -1.18
C PRO A 503 -24.77 9.75 -2.16
N ILE A 504 -24.52 8.53 -1.68
CA ILE A 504 -24.01 7.39 -2.45
C ILE A 504 -25.01 6.22 -2.33
N GLU A 505 -25.01 5.34 -3.31
CA GLU A 505 -25.85 4.13 -3.25
C GLU A 505 -25.35 3.20 -2.13
N PRO A 506 -26.25 2.73 -1.23
CA PRO A 506 -25.90 1.80 -0.17
C PRO A 506 -25.45 0.46 -0.74
N ASP A 507 -24.27 0.00 -0.35
CA ASP A 507 -23.72 -1.29 -0.73
C ASP A 507 -24.13 -2.44 0.22
N SER A 508 -23.56 -3.61 -0.01
CA SER A 508 -23.82 -4.81 0.81
C SER A 508 -23.41 -4.64 2.28
N SER A 509 -22.41 -3.80 2.58
CA SER A 509 -21.97 -3.55 3.96
C SER A 509 -23.02 -2.78 4.76
N VAL A 510 -23.64 -1.77 4.15
CA VAL A 510 -24.71 -0.96 4.76
C VAL A 510 -25.96 -1.81 4.99
N TRP A 511 -26.40 -2.56 3.96
CA TRP A 511 -27.56 -3.45 4.10
C TRP A 511 -27.30 -4.62 5.06
N GLY A 512 -26.06 -5.11 5.13
CA GLY A 512 -25.65 -6.12 6.10
C GLY A 512 -25.72 -5.61 7.55
N ALA A 513 -25.34 -4.36 7.79
CA ALA A 513 -25.44 -3.73 9.11
C ALA A 513 -26.92 -3.63 9.56
N ILE A 514 -27.84 -3.16 8.70
CA ILE A 514 -29.26 -3.05 9.06
C ILE A 514 -29.93 -4.41 9.22
N LEU A 515 -29.55 -5.43 8.43
CA LEU A 515 -30.02 -6.79 8.61
C LEU A 515 -29.59 -7.37 9.96
N GLY A 516 -28.34 -7.16 10.36
CA GLY A 516 -27.81 -7.55 11.67
C GLY A 516 -28.54 -6.85 12.82
N ALA A 517 -28.76 -5.55 12.71
CA ALA A 517 -29.52 -4.75 13.67
C ALA A 517 -30.97 -5.22 13.80
N SER A 518 -31.62 -5.50 12.66
CA SER A 518 -33.01 -6.02 12.61
C SER A 518 -33.15 -7.37 13.32
N ARG A 519 -32.15 -8.25 13.16
CA ARG A 519 -32.09 -9.52 13.91
C ARG A 519 -32.05 -9.28 15.43
N ASN A 520 -31.21 -8.35 15.88
CA ASN A 520 -31.04 -8.10 17.31
C ASN A 520 -32.30 -7.49 17.96
N SER A 521 -33.03 -6.65 17.22
CA SER A 521 -34.27 -6.01 17.66
C SER A 521 -35.54 -6.84 17.39
N GLY A 522 -35.44 -7.97 16.65
CA GLY A 522 -36.57 -8.77 16.23
C GLY A 522 -37.47 -8.13 15.16
N ASN A 523 -37.00 -7.08 14.46
CA ASN A 523 -37.79 -6.38 13.43
C ASN A 523 -37.72 -7.15 12.10
N LEU A 524 -38.73 -8.00 11.87
CA LEU A 524 -38.82 -8.88 10.69
C LEU A 524 -38.97 -8.09 9.36
N GLU A 525 -39.79 -7.05 9.38
CA GLU A 525 -40.09 -6.31 8.15
C GLU A 525 -38.85 -5.59 7.60
N MET A 526 -38.11 -4.92 8.47
CA MET A 526 -36.85 -4.24 8.08
C MET A 526 -35.78 -5.27 7.73
N GLY A 527 -35.72 -6.41 8.45
CA GLY A 527 -34.83 -7.52 8.12
C GLY A 527 -35.10 -8.12 6.74
N ARG A 528 -36.39 -8.28 6.36
CA ARG A 528 -36.79 -8.74 5.03
C ARG A 528 -36.33 -7.77 3.94
N GLN A 529 -36.64 -6.47 4.10
CA GLN A 529 -36.24 -5.43 3.14
C GLN A 529 -34.71 -5.39 2.93
N ALA A 530 -33.96 -5.45 4.00
CA ALA A 530 -32.49 -5.47 3.94
C ALA A 530 -31.96 -6.75 3.24
N ALA A 531 -32.55 -7.91 3.56
CA ALA A 531 -32.12 -9.17 2.95
C ALA A 531 -32.44 -9.23 1.45
N GLU A 532 -33.60 -8.72 1.03
CA GLU A 532 -33.96 -8.62 -0.40
C GLU A 532 -32.92 -7.80 -1.18
N LYS A 533 -32.47 -6.66 -0.63
CA LYS A 533 -31.41 -5.85 -1.24
C LYS A 533 -30.07 -6.60 -1.29
N LEU A 534 -29.73 -7.37 -0.23
CA LEU A 534 -28.54 -8.19 -0.24
C LEU A 534 -28.60 -9.34 -1.26
N PHE A 535 -29.78 -9.92 -1.50
CA PHE A 535 -29.94 -10.95 -2.54
C PHE A 535 -29.75 -10.38 -3.96
N GLU A 536 -30.10 -9.08 -4.17
CA GLU A 536 -29.82 -8.38 -5.43
C GLU A 536 -28.32 -8.07 -5.60
N LEU A 537 -27.67 -7.56 -4.55
CA LEU A 537 -26.27 -7.14 -4.57
C LEU A 537 -25.27 -8.31 -4.53
N GLU A 538 -25.54 -9.29 -3.69
CA GLU A 538 -24.67 -10.44 -3.44
C GLU A 538 -25.47 -11.75 -3.45
N PRO A 539 -25.98 -12.23 -4.58
CA PRO A 539 -26.84 -13.41 -4.65
C PRO A 539 -26.15 -14.70 -4.17
N SER A 540 -24.84 -14.76 -4.17
CA SER A 540 -24.02 -15.91 -3.72
C SER A 540 -23.71 -15.92 -2.23
N ASN A 541 -23.99 -14.83 -1.49
CA ASN A 541 -23.67 -14.72 -0.06
C ASN A 541 -24.68 -15.53 0.79
N SER A 542 -24.26 -16.70 1.27
CA SER A 542 -25.11 -17.58 2.09
C SER A 542 -25.54 -16.97 3.43
N GLY A 543 -24.79 -16.01 3.95
CA GLY A 543 -25.02 -15.39 5.26
C GLY A 543 -26.35 -14.67 5.35
N SER A 544 -26.72 -13.89 4.33
CA SER A 544 -27.99 -13.14 4.27
C SER A 544 -29.22 -14.05 4.27
N TYR A 545 -29.18 -15.15 3.47
CA TYR A 545 -30.26 -16.14 3.44
C TYR A 545 -30.45 -16.85 4.79
N ILE A 546 -29.33 -17.27 5.38
CA ILE A 546 -29.36 -17.99 6.68
C ILE A 546 -29.86 -17.05 7.78
N LEU A 547 -29.43 -15.78 7.78
CA LEU A 547 -29.81 -14.82 8.79
C LEU A 547 -31.31 -14.54 8.76
N LEU A 548 -31.88 -14.26 7.57
CA LEU A 548 -33.33 -14.05 7.40
C LEU A 548 -34.15 -15.31 7.74
N ALA A 549 -33.73 -16.47 7.26
CA ALA A 549 -34.41 -17.74 7.59
C ALA A 549 -34.43 -18.01 9.11
N ASN A 550 -33.33 -17.68 9.81
CA ASN A 550 -33.26 -17.80 11.26
C ASN A 550 -34.19 -16.79 11.99
N MET A 551 -34.26 -15.53 11.47
CA MET A 551 -35.21 -14.54 11.99
C MET A 551 -36.66 -15.03 11.90
N TYR A 552 -37.07 -15.54 10.73
CA TYR A 552 -38.40 -16.15 10.57
C TYR A 552 -38.63 -17.38 11.47
N SER A 553 -37.64 -18.27 11.60
CA SER A 553 -37.72 -19.42 12.47
C SER A 553 -37.91 -19.04 13.96
N ARG A 554 -37.22 -17.99 14.44
CA ARG A 554 -37.36 -17.43 15.79
C ARG A 554 -38.77 -16.83 16.03
N ALA A 555 -39.36 -16.23 15.01
CA ALA A 555 -40.70 -15.68 15.04
C ALA A 555 -41.81 -16.75 14.88
N GLY A 556 -41.46 -18.03 14.74
CA GLY A 556 -42.42 -19.09 14.51
C GLY A 556 -42.96 -19.20 13.07
N MET A 557 -42.46 -18.39 12.15
CA MET A 557 -42.84 -18.32 10.74
C MET A 557 -42.05 -19.37 9.93
N LEU A 558 -42.40 -20.67 10.15
CA LEU A 558 -41.64 -21.78 9.59
C LEU A 558 -41.79 -21.92 8.07
N LYS A 559 -42.93 -21.51 7.51
CA LYS A 559 -43.15 -21.57 6.06
C LYS A 559 -42.24 -20.57 5.31
N GLU A 560 -42.18 -19.35 5.81
CA GLU A 560 -41.33 -18.28 5.26
C GLU A 560 -39.87 -18.65 5.42
N ALA A 561 -39.46 -19.22 6.54
CA ALA A 561 -38.12 -19.73 6.74
C ALA A 561 -37.74 -20.81 5.71
N ASP A 562 -38.65 -21.72 5.39
CA ASP A 562 -38.40 -22.75 4.38
C ASP A 562 -38.41 -22.21 2.95
N GLU A 563 -39.20 -21.18 2.67
CA GLU A 563 -39.15 -20.45 1.38
C GLU A 563 -37.76 -19.83 1.14
N ILE A 564 -37.21 -19.16 2.14
CA ILE A 564 -35.84 -18.58 2.03
C ILE A 564 -34.79 -19.68 1.84
N ARG A 565 -34.92 -20.82 2.53
CA ARG A 565 -34.03 -21.99 2.34
C ARG A 565 -34.14 -22.58 0.94
N ARG A 566 -35.36 -22.64 0.37
CA ARG A 566 -35.56 -23.07 -1.02
C ARG A 566 -34.96 -22.08 -2.01
N LEU A 567 -35.17 -20.77 -1.80
CA LEU A 567 -34.58 -19.73 -2.61
C LEU A 567 -33.03 -19.82 -2.65
N MET A 568 -32.41 -20.05 -1.49
CA MET A 568 -30.97 -20.29 -1.39
C MET A 568 -30.56 -21.54 -2.22
N GLY A 569 -31.35 -22.61 -2.19
CA GLY A 569 -31.10 -23.82 -2.98
C GLY A 569 -31.28 -23.58 -4.49
N MET A 570 -32.32 -22.82 -4.91
CA MET A 570 -32.53 -22.43 -6.32
C MET A 570 -31.39 -21.62 -6.88
N ASN A 571 -30.84 -20.72 -6.10
CA ASN A 571 -29.66 -19.90 -6.46
C ASN A 571 -28.34 -20.68 -6.35
N ARG A 572 -28.39 -22.00 -6.05
CA ARG A 572 -27.22 -22.87 -5.90
C ARG A 572 -26.22 -22.39 -4.83
N VAL A 573 -26.68 -21.60 -3.87
CA VAL A 573 -25.85 -21.09 -2.77
C VAL A 573 -25.69 -22.19 -1.73
N ARG A 574 -24.45 -22.56 -1.42
CA ARG A 574 -24.14 -23.55 -0.40
C ARG A 574 -23.78 -22.84 0.91
N LYS A 575 -24.24 -23.39 2.02
CA LYS A 575 -23.84 -22.94 3.35
C LYS A 575 -22.34 -23.15 3.53
N GLU A 576 -21.62 -22.11 3.92
CA GLU A 576 -20.22 -22.21 4.24
C GLU A 576 -20.00 -23.09 5.48
N THR A 577 -19.09 -24.06 5.37
CA THR A 577 -18.76 -24.96 6.49
C THR A 577 -17.91 -24.18 7.51
N GLY A 578 -18.35 -24.16 8.77
CA GLY A 578 -17.59 -23.56 9.86
C GLY A 578 -16.33 -24.38 10.15
N CYS A 579 -15.17 -23.78 9.95
CA CYS A 579 -13.86 -24.33 10.22
C CYS A 579 -13.15 -23.54 11.32
N SER A 580 -12.39 -24.25 12.15
CA SER A 580 -11.48 -23.64 13.13
C SER A 580 -10.07 -24.18 12.95
N TRP A 581 -9.09 -23.27 12.96
CA TRP A 581 -7.66 -23.63 12.80
C TRP A 581 -6.88 -23.33 14.08
N ILE A 582 -5.92 -24.17 14.33
CA ILE A 582 -4.93 -23.96 15.39
C ILE A 582 -3.54 -24.35 14.90
N ASP A 583 -2.56 -23.50 15.18
CA ASP A 583 -1.16 -23.78 14.86
C ASP A 583 -0.48 -24.41 16.10
N VAL A 584 0.09 -25.59 15.93
CA VAL A 584 0.87 -26.28 16.96
C VAL A 584 2.22 -26.66 16.37
N LYS A 585 3.31 -26.09 16.91
CA LYS A 585 4.66 -26.15 16.35
C LYS A 585 4.63 -25.58 14.90
N ASP A 586 5.06 -26.37 13.91
CA ASP A 586 5.16 -25.95 12.50
C ASP A 586 3.98 -26.49 11.65
N ARG A 587 2.88 -26.88 12.28
CA ARG A 587 1.72 -27.46 11.58
C ARG A 587 0.44 -26.77 11.97
N THR A 588 -0.40 -26.52 10.96
CA THR A 588 -1.78 -26.04 11.12
C THR A 588 -2.74 -27.23 11.13
N PHE A 589 -3.57 -27.30 12.16
CA PHE A 589 -4.62 -28.31 12.30
C PHE A 589 -5.97 -27.64 12.08
N VAL A 590 -6.82 -28.28 11.27
CA VAL A 590 -8.16 -27.80 10.90
C VAL A 590 -9.19 -28.67 11.52
N PHE A 591 -10.22 -28.08 12.09
CA PHE A 591 -11.36 -28.77 12.69
C PHE A 591 -12.66 -28.27 12.07
N THR A 592 -13.54 -29.18 11.69
CA THR A 592 -14.93 -28.90 11.35
C THR A 592 -15.85 -29.39 12.46
N SER A 593 -17.13 -29.01 12.43
CA SER A 593 -18.10 -29.56 13.41
C SER A 593 -18.21 -31.08 13.27
N HIS A 594 -18.21 -31.79 14.38
CA HIS A 594 -18.25 -33.27 14.46
C HIS A 594 -17.04 -33.99 13.82
N ASP A 595 -15.93 -33.31 13.61
CA ASP A 595 -14.75 -33.90 12.99
C ASP A 595 -14.16 -35.05 13.83
N ARG A 596 -13.91 -36.18 13.17
CA ARG A 596 -13.25 -37.37 13.75
C ARG A 596 -12.07 -37.86 12.92
N SER A 597 -11.64 -37.06 11.92
CA SER A 597 -10.57 -37.44 11.00
C SER A 597 -9.16 -37.37 11.61
N HIS A 598 -9.02 -36.61 12.71
CA HIS A 598 -7.74 -36.41 13.36
C HIS A 598 -7.19 -37.67 14.02
N SER A 599 -5.88 -37.93 13.92
CA SER A 599 -5.24 -39.12 14.53
C SER A 599 -5.42 -39.21 16.05
N MET A 600 -5.54 -38.08 16.77
CA MET A 600 -5.85 -38.02 18.21
C MET A 600 -7.32 -37.85 18.51
N SER A 601 -8.22 -38.18 17.59
CA SER A 601 -9.65 -37.96 17.73
C SER A 601 -10.21 -38.48 19.06
N GLN A 602 -9.84 -39.68 19.47
CA GLN A 602 -10.31 -40.29 20.75
C GLN A 602 -9.92 -39.44 21.97
N ASP A 603 -8.68 -38.92 22.02
CA ASP A 603 -8.21 -38.11 23.15
C ASP A 603 -8.83 -36.72 23.13
N ILE A 604 -9.06 -36.14 21.95
CA ILE A 604 -9.75 -34.85 21.77
C ILE A 604 -11.17 -34.95 22.31
N TYR A 605 -11.92 -36.02 21.97
CA TYR A 605 -13.27 -36.20 22.46
C TYR A 605 -13.33 -36.54 23.95
N LYS A 606 -12.34 -37.25 24.51
CA LYS A 606 -12.20 -37.44 25.96
C LYS A 606 -11.96 -36.11 26.68
N MET A 607 -11.08 -35.27 26.15
CA MET A 607 -10.84 -33.93 26.69
C MET A 607 -12.08 -33.04 26.58
N LEU A 608 -12.79 -33.11 25.46
CA LEU A 608 -14.06 -32.40 25.27
C LEU A 608 -15.10 -32.77 26.33
N ALA A 609 -15.27 -34.06 26.62
CA ALA A 609 -16.17 -34.56 27.68
C ALA A 609 -15.75 -34.06 29.06
N LYS A 610 -14.43 -34.04 29.35
CA LYS A 610 -13.89 -33.48 30.59
C LYS A 610 -14.15 -31.99 30.71
N MET A 611 -13.96 -31.23 29.60
CA MET A 611 -14.31 -29.82 29.55
C MET A 611 -15.78 -29.58 29.83
N GLU A 612 -16.68 -30.37 29.21
CA GLU A 612 -18.12 -30.28 29.40
C GLU A 612 -18.48 -30.48 30.89
N GLU A 613 -17.96 -31.52 31.52
CA GLU A 613 -18.20 -31.81 32.94
C GLU A 613 -17.75 -30.65 33.85
N LEU A 614 -16.55 -30.14 33.65
CA LEU A 614 -15.99 -29.06 34.47
C LEU A 614 -16.74 -27.73 34.28
N ILE A 615 -17.11 -27.41 33.04
CA ILE A 615 -17.81 -26.18 32.69
C ILE A 615 -19.25 -26.22 33.21
N LYS A 616 -19.96 -27.37 33.11
CA LYS A 616 -21.28 -27.54 33.70
C LYS A 616 -21.28 -27.44 35.23
N LYS A 617 -20.27 -28.00 35.90
CA LYS A 617 -20.08 -27.81 37.37
C LYS A 617 -19.92 -26.36 37.81
N LYS A 618 -19.43 -25.48 36.94
CA LYS A 618 -19.28 -24.04 37.15
C LYS A 618 -20.56 -23.24 36.87
N GLY A 619 -21.65 -23.90 36.48
CA GLY A 619 -22.97 -23.27 36.26
C GLY A 619 -23.27 -22.90 34.82
N TYR A 620 -22.54 -23.42 33.83
CA TYR A 620 -22.88 -23.23 32.41
C TYR A 620 -24.22 -23.91 32.08
N VAL A 621 -25.05 -23.13 31.40
CA VAL A 621 -26.33 -23.62 30.79
C VAL A 621 -26.23 -23.37 29.28
N ALA A 622 -26.52 -24.41 28.49
CA ALA A 622 -26.43 -24.31 27.03
C ALA A 622 -27.51 -23.36 26.46
N GLU A 623 -27.11 -22.42 25.64
CA GLU A 623 -28.03 -21.54 24.90
C GLU A 623 -28.53 -22.26 23.64
N ILE A 624 -29.58 -23.06 23.80
CA ILE A 624 -30.16 -23.93 22.77
C ILE A 624 -30.67 -23.16 21.55
N GLU A 625 -30.91 -21.86 21.68
CA GLU A 625 -31.30 -20.98 20.56
C GLU A 625 -30.30 -20.96 19.41
N PHE A 626 -29.01 -21.18 19.68
CA PHE A 626 -27.96 -21.27 18.66
C PHE A 626 -27.91 -22.64 17.93
N ALA A 627 -28.64 -23.65 18.39
CA ALA A 627 -28.73 -24.98 17.76
C ALA A 627 -29.87 -25.05 16.73
N VAL A 628 -29.85 -24.24 15.70
CA VAL A 628 -30.97 -23.99 14.76
C VAL A 628 -31.38 -25.22 13.90
N ASN A 629 -30.48 -26.20 13.74
CA ASN A 629 -30.70 -27.33 12.79
C ASN A 629 -30.94 -28.69 13.44
N SER A 630 -31.27 -28.78 14.72
CA SER A 630 -31.50 -30.05 15.42
C SER A 630 -32.82 -30.07 16.15
N ILE A 631 -33.50 -31.25 16.16
CA ILE A 631 -34.79 -31.47 16.80
C ILE A 631 -34.56 -32.26 18.11
N GLY A 632 -35.11 -31.78 19.22
CA GLY A 632 -35.17 -32.51 20.50
C GLY A 632 -33.87 -32.52 21.33
N GLU A 633 -33.66 -33.56 22.15
CA GLU A 633 -32.55 -33.75 23.10
C GLU A 633 -31.13 -33.72 22.47
N HIS A 634 -31.03 -33.84 21.15
CA HIS A 634 -29.75 -33.80 20.46
C HIS A 634 -29.18 -32.38 20.27
N LYS A 635 -29.92 -31.30 20.58
CA LYS A 635 -29.51 -29.92 20.38
C LYS A 635 -28.26 -29.55 21.19
N GLU A 636 -28.27 -29.87 22.48
CA GLU A 636 -27.16 -29.60 23.38
C GLU A 636 -25.88 -30.36 22.99
N ARG A 637 -26.02 -31.63 22.62
CA ARG A 637 -24.91 -32.49 22.17
C ARG A 637 -24.24 -31.95 20.91
N ASN A 638 -25.03 -31.38 19.99
CA ASN A 638 -24.50 -30.80 18.76
C ASN A 638 -23.69 -29.52 19.00
N LEU A 639 -24.05 -28.70 19.99
CA LEU A 639 -23.31 -27.51 20.38
C LEU A 639 -21.90 -27.86 20.91
N TRP A 640 -21.75 -28.98 21.66
CA TRP A 640 -20.45 -29.40 22.16
C TRP A 640 -19.46 -29.83 21.07
N HIS A 641 -19.96 -30.26 19.92
CA HIS A 641 -19.12 -30.70 18.79
C HIS A 641 -18.77 -29.57 17.78
N HIS A 642 -18.95 -28.31 18.15
CA HIS A 642 -18.52 -27.19 17.31
C HIS A 642 -17.00 -27.18 17.13
N SER A 643 -16.54 -26.73 15.95
CA SER A 643 -15.14 -26.73 15.54
C SER A 643 -14.23 -26.01 16.53
N GLU A 644 -14.70 -24.90 17.12
CA GLU A 644 -13.95 -24.11 18.10
C GLU A 644 -13.64 -24.91 19.38
N ARG A 645 -14.60 -25.70 19.85
CA ARG A 645 -14.43 -26.51 21.07
C ARG A 645 -13.52 -27.71 20.83
N LEU A 646 -13.57 -28.30 19.63
CA LEU A 646 -12.63 -29.37 19.22
C LEU A 646 -11.20 -28.81 19.12
N ALA A 647 -11.04 -27.65 18.52
CA ALA A 647 -9.74 -26.95 18.44
C ALA A 647 -9.20 -26.62 19.85
N LEU A 648 -10.05 -26.14 20.76
CA LEU A 648 -9.69 -25.88 22.15
C LEU A 648 -9.26 -27.14 22.89
N ALA A 649 -10.04 -28.23 22.76
CA ALA A 649 -9.70 -29.52 23.39
C ALA A 649 -8.34 -30.03 22.89
N PHE A 650 -8.07 -29.95 21.60
CA PHE A 650 -6.79 -30.31 21.00
C PHE A 650 -5.64 -29.42 21.55
N ALA A 651 -5.87 -28.10 21.66
CA ALA A 651 -4.90 -27.17 22.22
C ALA A 651 -4.52 -27.50 23.67
N LEU A 652 -5.50 -27.84 24.50
CA LEU A 652 -5.29 -28.21 25.88
C LEU A 652 -4.46 -29.51 26.06
N LEU A 653 -4.53 -30.42 25.06
CA LEU A 653 -3.74 -31.64 25.02
C LEU A 653 -2.31 -31.43 24.54
N THR A 654 -2.08 -30.49 23.60
CA THR A 654 -0.84 -30.41 22.82
C THR A 654 0.05 -29.24 23.19
N LEU A 655 -0.52 -28.14 23.66
CA LEU A 655 0.25 -26.95 24.02
C LEU A 655 0.74 -27.01 25.47
N PRO A 656 1.95 -26.48 25.77
CA PRO A 656 2.47 -26.42 27.14
C PRO A 656 1.53 -25.69 28.09
N LYS A 657 1.51 -26.07 29.37
CA LYS A 657 0.72 -25.37 30.39
C LYS A 657 1.13 -23.89 30.46
N GLY A 658 0.16 -22.99 30.57
CA GLY A 658 0.37 -21.54 30.61
C GLY A 658 0.55 -20.86 29.27
N ALA A 659 0.85 -21.58 28.19
CA ALA A 659 0.97 -20.98 26.87
C ALA A 659 -0.42 -20.49 26.35
N PRO A 660 -0.52 -19.30 25.73
CA PRO A 660 -1.77 -18.82 25.17
C PRO A 660 -2.25 -19.72 24.04
N ILE A 661 -3.57 -19.95 23.97
CA ILE A 661 -4.23 -20.74 22.92
C ILE A 661 -4.75 -19.76 21.88
N ARG A 662 -4.39 -19.94 20.59
CA ARG A 662 -4.85 -19.11 19.48
C ARG A 662 -5.64 -19.95 18.50
N ILE A 663 -6.92 -19.62 18.32
CA ILE A 663 -7.86 -20.31 17.42
C ILE A 663 -8.31 -19.31 16.37
N LYS A 664 -8.28 -19.70 15.10
CA LYS A 664 -8.81 -18.93 13.98
C LYS A 664 -10.12 -19.57 13.50
N LYS A 665 -11.07 -18.76 13.04
CA LYS A 665 -12.35 -19.24 12.53
C LYS A 665 -12.77 -18.46 11.28
N ASN A 666 -13.34 -19.14 10.29
CA ASN A 666 -13.86 -18.54 9.07
C ASN A 666 -15.26 -17.92 9.22
N LEU A 667 -15.96 -18.22 10.28
CA LEU A 667 -17.29 -17.69 10.61
C LEU A 667 -17.24 -16.94 11.93
N ARG A 668 -18.26 -16.14 12.19
CA ARG A 668 -18.43 -15.50 13.51
C ARG A 668 -18.60 -16.56 14.60
N THR A 669 -17.96 -16.35 15.73
CA THR A 669 -18.11 -17.22 16.91
C THR A 669 -19.53 -17.13 17.43
N CYS A 670 -20.22 -18.26 17.69
CA CYS A 670 -21.57 -18.25 18.23
C CYS A 670 -21.56 -17.92 19.73
N GLY A 671 -22.69 -17.39 20.26
CA GLY A 671 -22.82 -17.00 21.67
C GLY A 671 -22.47 -18.11 22.64
N ASP A 672 -22.93 -19.29 22.34
CA ASP A 672 -22.71 -20.47 23.18
C ASP A 672 -21.20 -20.88 23.23
N CYS A 673 -20.49 -20.86 22.09
CA CYS A 673 -19.04 -21.06 22.09
C CYS A 673 -18.29 -19.92 22.81
N HIS A 674 -18.75 -18.67 22.70
CA HIS A 674 -18.18 -17.55 23.40
C HIS A 674 -18.25 -17.72 24.93
N ILE A 675 -19.40 -18.15 25.45
CA ILE A 675 -19.61 -18.47 26.88
C ILE A 675 -18.68 -19.60 27.32
N VAL A 676 -18.61 -20.69 26.56
CA VAL A 676 -17.70 -21.82 26.86
C VAL A 676 -16.24 -21.39 26.91
N MET A 677 -15.80 -20.50 26.01
CA MET A 677 -14.41 -19.97 26.02
C MET A 677 -14.15 -19.14 27.28
N LYS A 678 -15.12 -18.36 27.79
CA LYS A 678 -15.00 -17.65 29.09
C LYS A 678 -14.77 -18.63 30.23
N PHE A 679 -15.64 -19.61 30.42
CA PHE A 679 -15.48 -20.65 31.46
C PHE A 679 -14.16 -21.42 31.31
N ALA A 680 -13.81 -21.81 30.09
CA ALA A 680 -12.57 -22.53 29.83
C ALA A 680 -11.33 -21.71 30.20
N SER A 681 -11.34 -20.39 29.93
CA SER A 681 -10.23 -19.51 30.29
C SER A 681 -9.99 -19.44 31.81
N GLU A 682 -11.07 -19.49 32.62
CA GLU A 682 -11.01 -19.50 34.07
C GLU A 682 -10.60 -20.88 34.61
N ILE A 683 -11.25 -21.94 34.16
CA ILE A 683 -11.07 -23.33 34.66
C ILE A 683 -9.64 -23.83 34.37
N PHE A 684 -9.14 -23.57 33.17
CA PHE A 684 -7.82 -24.06 32.74
C PHE A 684 -6.70 -23.04 32.96
N GLU A 685 -7.01 -21.85 33.53
CA GLU A 685 -6.06 -20.76 33.76
C GLU A 685 -5.26 -20.41 32.51
N ARG A 686 -5.95 -20.29 31.37
CA ARG A 686 -5.34 -20.08 30.05
C ARG A 686 -5.90 -18.85 29.38
N VAL A 687 -5.02 -18.07 28.80
CA VAL A 687 -5.43 -17.03 27.84
C VAL A 687 -5.83 -17.72 26.54
N ILE A 688 -7.08 -17.54 26.13
CA ILE A 688 -7.63 -18.07 24.88
C ILE A 688 -7.91 -16.89 23.97
N ILE A 689 -7.36 -16.90 22.76
CA ILE A 689 -7.55 -15.86 21.75
C ILE A 689 -8.24 -16.50 20.56
N VAL A 690 -9.46 -16.08 20.29
CA VAL A 690 -10.22 -16.53 19.12
C VAL A 690 -10.29 -15.38 18.13
N ARG A 691 -9.79 -15.59 16.92
CA ARG A 691 -9.96 -14.68 15.79
C ARG A 691 -11.10 -15.19 14.93
N ASP A 692 -12.18 -14.46 14.85
CA ASP A 692 -13.25 -14.70 13.88
C ASP A 692 -13.17 -13.71 12.70
N VAL A 693 -14.15 -13.72 11.80
CA VAL A 693 -14.16 -12.83 10.62
C VAL A 693 -14.20 -11.34 10.96
N ASN A 694 -14.72 -10.98 12.14
CA ASN A 694 -14.94 -9.58 12.51
C ASN A 694 -13.87 -9.03 13.44
N ARG A 695 -13.43 -9.84 14.45
CA ARG A 695 -12.54 -9.34 15.51
C ARG A 695 -11.79 -10.45 16.24
N PHE A 696 -10.98 -10.02 17.19
CA PHE A 696 -10.37 -10.91 18.18
C PHE A 696 -11.19 -10.91 19.47
N HIS A 697 -11.37 -12.09 20.05
CA HIS A 697 -11.90 -12.33 21.39
C HIS A 697 -10.78 -12.85 22.27
N ARG A 698 -10.32 -12.04 23.23
CA ARG A 698 -9.31 -12.46 24.20
C ARG A 698 -10.02 -12.82 25.51
N PHE A 699 -10.04 -14.11 25.81
CA PHE A 699 -10.60 -14.65 27.04
C PHE A 699 -9.49 -14.84 28.05
N ALA A 700 -9.68 -14.29 29.25
CA ALA A 700 -8.77 -14.46 30.38
C ALA A 700 -9.58 -14.33 31.68
N ASN A 701 -9.35 -15.22 32.64
CA ASN A 701 -10.00 -15.21 33.96
C ASN A 701 -11.53 -15.09 33.89
N GLY A 702 -12.17 -15.78 32.93
CA GLY A 702 -13.63 -15.75 32.77
C GLY A 702 -14.20 -14.54 32.06
N ILE A 703 -13.37 -13.59 31.63
CA ILE A 703 -13.78 -12.33 30.98
C ILE A 703 -13.32 -12.31 29.52
N CYS A 704 -14.13 -11.75 28.63
CA CYS A 704 -13.75 -11.48 27.25
C CYS A 704 -13.45 -9.98 27.03
N SER A 705 -12.44 -9.66 26.21
CA SER A 705 -12.11 -8.29 25.82
C SER A 705 -13.24 -7.53 25.11
N CYS A 706 -14.22 -8.24 24.52
CA CYS A 706 -15.35 -7.63 23.84
C CYS A 706 -16.44 -7.08 24.80
N GLY A 707 -16.33 -7.31 26.12
CA GLY A 707 -17.32 -6.89 27.11
C GLY A 707 -18.72 -7.50 26.90
N ASP A 708 -18.79 -8.65 26.21
CA ASP A 708 -20.01 -9.35 25.81
C ASP A 708 -20.92 -8.52 24.84
N TYR A 709 -20.39 -7.45 24.26
CA TYR A 709 -21.07 -6.59 23.28
C TYR A 709 -20.58 -6.89 21.85
N TRP A 710 -21.09 -8.01 21.27
CA TRP A 710 -20.55 -8.57 20.03
C TRP A 710 -21.62 -9.03 19.02
#